data_e955082aadc45dc145f4bc1da48e7443
#
_entry.id   e955082aadc45dc145f4bc1da48e7443
#
_cell.length_a   1.000
_cell.length_b   1.000
_cell.length_c   1.000
_cell.angle_alpha   90.00
_cell.angle_beta   90.00
_cell.angle_gamma   90.00
#
_symmetry.space_group_name_H-M   'P 1'
#
loop_
_entity.id
_entity.type
_entity.pdbx_description
1 polymer ?
#
loop_
_entity_poly.entity_id
_entity_poly.type
_entity_poly.pdbx_seq_one_letter_code
_entity_poly.pdbx_strand_id
1 'polypeptide(L)'
;MRHLGRVVAGILTVLVVAVVWYATAGEAVVVRHLFTNGTGIATGTSWVPSDEGLYGGPVTAIGSLPQSGMPVYAGTSEDDVFASSNEGLTWARLNGTSSGHFVVGIELDPSEGGRVLGKAVYGAGFFLSDDGGRTWKNSSRGLSSRLLSCLAAPTGASGTLFVGTGDAGLYASHDGGRSWRRIGGESLGSRVMAVSATADGRTVYAGTQEAGLSISRDGGDTWKAVSLPFGAEPIVTGIAIDPADERRLAITVTGGGVGLSTDEGQSWAVSRTGSLSSDCSAVQFLAHGSSGLVTGTQSGALFFSQDGLDWQQTCQVQGNGDIFGLVQSGGALLAATSQGVLASHDGRAWSASSQGITNLTLHGLVSSPTHASMLFMATDQGVFHSQDAGVSWRNCSEPRQILSILAMQDGHTILAGTSDGVVLRSADGGDHWASVSRGIPGVKVNVLASPASNPNTVYAGTDNGCAVSTDGGLTWEPRNGGLVATLSAGSLTPRIEIAAILPDPDSSASAILSLLGQGLYATSDEGNHWQPLSALAGTQWIVSLAADQKTGRLYAGTSANGVLVSGDRGATWSPSGTGLSSLFSVPGAINAITVARDGTVYAGTQERGIALSRDGGVSWQLLNAGLPALAVHGIALAGDSVLAITSHHLVRLQAQ
;
A
#
# COMPACT_ATOMS: atom_id res chain seq x y z
N MET A 1 4.17 16.44 -27.46
CA MET A 1 5.14 16.65 -26.38
C MET A 1 4.55 17.03 -25.02
N ARG A 2 3.27 17.44 -24.89
CA ARG A 2 2.62 17.75 -23.59
C ARG A 2 1.80 16.58 -23.00
N HIS A 3 1.51 15.53 -23.76
CA HIS A 3 0.79 14.34 -23.28
C HIS A 3 1.70 13.17 -22.86
N LEU A 4 2.94 13.12 -23.35
CA LEU A 4 3.92 12.11 -22.90
C LEU A 4 4.35 12.29 -21.44
N GLY A 5 4.29 13.51 -20.91
CA GLY A 5 4.67 13.81 -19.53
C GLY A 5 3.68 13.31 -18.46
N ARG A 6 2.44 12.97 -18.83
CA ARG A 6 1.43 12.50 -17.87
C ARG A 6 1.36 10.98 -17.75
N VAL A 7 1.63 10.26 -18.81
CA VAL A 7 1.69 8.78 -18.79
C VAL A 7 2.96 8.30 -18.08
N VAL A 8 4.07 9.00 -18.30
CA VAL A 8 5.32 8.76 -17.55
C VAL A 8 5.18 9.20 -16.09
N ALA A 9 4.35 10.22 -15.79
CA ALA A 9 4.10 10.65 -14.41
C ALA A 9 3.21 9.66 -13.63
N GLY A 10 2.25 8.97 -14.24
CA GLY A 10 1.43 7.95 -13.57
C GLY A 10 2.25 6.72 -13.17
N ILE A 11 3.08 6.22 -14.08
CA ILE A 11 4.02 5.11 -13.81
C ILE A 11 5.16 5.60 -12.90
N LEU A 12 5.61 6.86 -13.02
CA LEU A 12 6.58 7.46 -12.10
C LEU A 12 5.98 7.80 -10.73
N THR A 13 4.69 8.02 -10.58
CA THR A 13 4.09 8.31 -9.26
C THR A 13 3.99 7.04 -8.41
N VAL A 14 3.69 5.89 -8.98
CA VAL A 14 3.83 4.59 -8.31
C VAL A 14 5.32 4.24 -8.13
N LEU A 15 6.19 4.55 -9.09
CA LEU A 15 7.65 4.38 -8.99
C LEU A 15 8.31 5.41 -8.07
N VAL A 16 7.80 6.65 -7.96
CA VAL A 16 8.39 7.70 -7.10
C VAL A 16 8.01 7.50 -5.63
N VAL A 17 6.85 6.95 -5.31
CA VAL A 17 6.56 6.52 -3.93
C VAL A 17 7.42 5.31 -3.54
N ALA A 18 7.67 4.37 -4.44
CA ALA A 18 8.62 3.26 -4.22
C ALA A 18 10.09 3.71 -4.28
N VAL A 19 10.47 4.66 -5.16
CA VAL A 19 11.86 5.14 -5.33
C VAL A 19 12.26 6.21 -4.31
N VAL A 20 11.35 7.00 -3.78
CA VAL A 20 11.66 7.88 -2.63
C VAL A 20 11.85 7.04 -1.36
N TRP A 21 11.20 5.88 -1.24
CA TRP A 21 11.50 4.89 -0.21
C TRP A 21 12.85 4.17 -0.44
N TYR A 22 13.26 3.96 -1.71
CA TYR A 22 14.51 3.26 -2.06
C TYR A 22 15.76 4.16 -2.09
N ALA A 23 15.62 5.46 -2.30
CA ALA A 23 16.75 6.39 -2.33
C ALA A 23 17.29 6.76 -0.95
N THR A 24 16.60 6.38 0.15
CA THR A 24 17.09 6.54 1.53
C THR A 24 17.58 5.24 2.18
N ALA A 25 17.41 4.09 1.50
CA ALA A 25 17.96 2.81 1.94
C ALA A 25 19.20 2.49 1.08
N GLY A 26 20.37 2.94 1.54
CA GLY A 26 21.65 2.51 0.98
C GLY A 26 21.83 1.01 1.08
N GLU A 27 22.29 0.40 0.01
CA GLU A 27 22.82 -0.94 -0.23
C GLU A 27 22.59 -1.99 0.87
N ALA A 28 21.68 -2.95 0.58
CA ALA A 28 21.51 -4.16 1.37
C ALA A 28 22.73 -5.08 1.23
N VAL A 29 23.63 -5.00 2.19
CA VAL A 29 24.62 -6.06 2.41
C VAL A 29 23.92 -7.24 3.04
N VAL A 30 23.81 -8.35 2.29
CA VAL A 30 23.37 -9.65 2.80
C VAL A 30 24.41 -10.15 3.81
N VAL A 31 24.13 -9.98 5.10
CA VAL A 31 24.83 -10.69 6.16
C VAL A 31 23.93 -11.82 6.64
N ARG A 32 24.17 -13.01 6.10
CA ARG A 32 23.79 -14.25 6.77
C ARG A 32 24.72 -14.47 7.97
N HIS A 33 24.13 -14.75 9.11
CA HIS A 33 24.61 -15.56 10.23
C HIS A 33 24.73 -14.90 11.60
N LEU A 34 24.16 -15.71 12.49
CA LEU A 34 24.41 -15.93 13.92
C LEU A 34 23.43 -15.24 14.87
N PHE A 35 22.32 -15.94 15.07
CA PHE A 35 21.53 -15.79 16.29
C PHE A 35 22.18 -16.66 17.39
N THR A 36 22.78 -16.03 18.34
CA THR A 36 22.98 -16.59 19.65
C THR A 36 22.11 -15.84 20.66
N ASN A 37 21.32 -16.63 21.36
CA ASN A 37 20.39 -16.31 22.42
C ASN A 37 20.80 -15.14 23.32
N GLY A 38 20.10 -14.01 23.22
CA GLY A 38 20.03 -13.00 24.28
C GLY A 38 18.84 -13.31 25.18
N THR A 39 19.11 -13.94 26.31
CA THR A 39 18.14 -14.24 27.36
C THR A 39 17.72 -12.99 28.09
N GLY A 40 16.42 -12.67 28.06
CA GLY A 40 15.82 -11.55 28.79
C GLY A 40 14.40 -11.22 28.38
N ILE A 41 13.62 -12.21 27.95
CA ILE A 41 12.18 -12.07 27.68
C ILE A 41 11.46 -12.16 29.01
N ALA A 42 10.58 -11.20 29.31
CA ALA A 42 9.53 -11.44 30.29
C ALA A 42 8.76 -12.69 29.80
N THR A 43 8.99 -13.80 30.45
CA THR A 43 8.32 -15.08 30.16
C THR A 43 6.83 -14.86 30.34
N GLY A 44 6.06 -14.93 29.26
CA GLY A 44 4.62 -14.91 29.33
C GLY A 44 3.91 -13.76 28.58
N THR A 45 4.58 -13.01 27.69
CA THR A 45 3.90 -12.04 26.81
C THR A 45 4.27 -12.29 25.36
N SER A 46 3.28 -12.24 24.47
CA SER A 46 3.50 -12.33 23.02
C SER A 46 2.56 -11.40 22.27
N TRP A 47 2.97 -11.00 21.08
CA TRP A 47 2.13 -10.26 20.15
C TRP A 47 1.17 -11.20 19.45
N VAL A 48 -0.10 -10.81 19.35
CA VAL A 48 -1.15 -11.54 18.64
C VAL A 48 -1.79 -10.62 17.61
N PRO A 49 -2.28 -11.16 16.47
CA PRO A 49 -3.02 -10.37 15.50
C PRO A 49 -4.20 -9.63 16.12
N SER A 50 -4.48 -8.42 15.65
CA SER A 50 -5.55 -7.54 16.11
C SER A 50 -6.16 -6.78 14.93
N ASP A 51 -6.21 -7.41 13.77
CA ASP A 51 -6.53 -6.84 12.46
C ASP A 51 -7.85 -7.38 11.86
N GLU A 52 -8.67 -8.10 12.62
CA GLU A 52 -9.96 -8.58 12.16
C GLU A 52 -10.89 -7.38 11.82
N GLY A 53 -11.36 -7.33 10.56
CA GLY A 53 -12.16 -6.22 10.05
C GLY A 53 -11.34 -5.11 9.38
N LEU A 54 -10.02 -5.12 9.48
CA LEU A 54 -9.13 -4.25 8.69
C LEU A 54 -8.88 -4.87 7.30
N TYR A 55 -9.94 -4.97 6.50
CA TYR A 55 -9.88 -5.64 5.20
C TYR A 55 -9.80 -4.64 4.04
N GLY A 56 -9.00 -4.97 3.03
CA GLY A 56 -8.78 -4.18 1.83
C GLY A 56 -7.30 -3.99 1.53
N GLY A 57 -6.98 -2.92 0.82
CA GLY A 57 -5.63 -2.59 0.36
C GLY A 57 -5.34 -3.08 -1.05
N PRO A 58 -4.25 -2.61 -1.68
CA PRO A 58 -3.98 -2.86 -3.08
C PRO A 58 -3.80 -4.35 -3.41
N VAL A 59 -4.69 -4.87 -4.23
CA VAL A 59 -4.57 -6.19 -4.86
C VAL A 59 -4.14 -5.96 -6.30
N THR A 60 -2.91 -6.34 -6.64
CA THR A 60 -2.25 -6.01 -7.90
C THR A 60 -2.33 -7.13 -8.94
N ALA A 61 -2.67 -8.35 -8.50
CA ALA A 61 -2.88 -9.49 -9.38
C ALA A 61 -3.98 -10.39 -8.86
N ILE A 62 -4.72 -11.00 -9.76
CA ILE A 62 -5.74 -12.00 -9.44
C ILE A 62 -5.67 -13.13 -10.45
N GLY A 63 -5.75 -14.37 -9.97
CA GLY A 63 -5.67 -15.56 -10.81
C GLY A 63 -6.66 -16.63 -10.38
N SER A 64 -7.29 -17.28 -11.34
CA SER A 64 -8.17 -18.43 -11.10
C SER A 64 -8.25 -19.30 -12.34
N LEU A 65 -8.70 -20.55 -12.16
CA LEU A 65 -9.18 -21.35 -13.29
C LEU A 65 -10.68 -21.10 -13.47
N PRO A 66 -11.20 -21.08 -14.72
CA PRO A 66 -12.59 -20.73 -15.00
C PRO A 66 -13.62 -21.77 -14.51
N GLN A 67 -13.17 -22.89 -13.96
CA GLN A 67 -14.04 -23.95 -13.44
C GLN A 67 -14.54 -23.60 -12.04
N SER A 68 -15.82 -23.89 -11.77
CA SER A 68 -16.39 -23.71 -10.44
C SER A 68 -15.74 -24.62 -9.39
N GLY A 69 -15.58 -24.11 -8.16
CA GLY A 69 -14.96 -24.84 -7.05
C GLY A 69 -13.44 -24.84 -7.04
N MET A 70 -12.80 -24.16 -8.01
CA MET A 70 -11.36 -23.93 -7.97
C MET A 70 -11.01 -22.72 -7.10
N PRO A 71 -9.87 -22.75 -6.42
CA PRO A 71 -9.45 -21.60 -5.63
C PRO A 71 -9.14 -20.39 -6.51
N VAL A 72 -9.41 -19.20 -5.97
CA VAL A 72 -8.96 -17.92 -6.52
C VAL A 72 -7.80 -17.42 -5.67
N TYR A 73 -6.79 -16.86 -6.31
CA TYR A 73 -5.64 -16.29 -5.63
C TYR A 73 -5.53 -14.81 -5.94
N ALA A 74 -5.25 -14.00 -4.91
CA ALA A 74 -5.01 -12.58 -5.00
C ALA A 74 -3.59 -12.26 -4.54
N GLY A 75 -2.84 -11.55 -5.37
CA GLY A 75 -1.49 -11.05 -5.06
C GLY A 75 -1.55 -9.56 -4.76
N THR A 76 -0.75 -9.10 -3.80
CA THR A 76 -0.77 -7.73 -3.32
C THR A 76 0.48 -6.95 -3.71
N SER A 77 0.47 -5.66 -3.40
CA SER A 77 1.61 -4.74 -3.58
C SER A 77 2.84 -5.11 -2.74
N GLU A 78 2.69 -5.97 -1.71
CA GLU A 78 3.75 -6.34 -0.76
C GLU A 78 4.18 -7.81 -0.88
N ASP A 79 3.89 -8.46 -2.01
CA ASP A 79 4.20 -9.87 -2.28
C ASP A 79 3.40 -10.87 -1.43
N ASP A 80 2.37 -10.42 -0.73
CA ASP A 80 1.45 -11.32 -0.06
C ASP A 80 0.51 -11.98 -1.06
N VAL A 81 0.14 -13.22 -0.75
CA VAL A 81 -0.82 -13.98 -1.53
C VAL A 81 -1.96 -14.43 -0.63
N PHE A 82 -3.17 -14.18 -1.07
CA PHE A 82 -4.40 -14.63 -0.45
C PHE A 82 -5.09 -15.65 -1.32
N ALA A 83 -5.77 -16.63 -0.71
CA ALA A 83 -6.57 -17.62 -1.39
C ALA A 83 -8.02 -17.58 -0.93
N SER A 84 -8.93 -17.72 -1.88
CA SER A 84 -10.37 -17.92 -1.64
C SER A 84 -10.80 -19.27 -2.18
N SER A 85 -11.55 -20.03 -1.39
CA SER A 85 -12.17 -21.29 -1.80
C SER A 85 -13.68 -21.17 -2.08
N ASN A 86 -14.21 -19.94 -2.04
CA ASN A 86 -15.64 -19.64 -2.17
C ASN A 86 -15.88 -18.48 -3.16
N GLU A 87 -15.21 -18.55 -4.30
CA GLU A 87 -15.38 -17.59 -5.42
C GLU A 87 -15.17 -16.12 -5.02
N GLY A 88 -14.21 -15.87 -4.11
CA GLY A 88 -13.82 -14.53 -3.69
C GLY A 88 -14.64 -13.95 -2.54
N LEU A 89 -15.61 -14.66 -1.96
CA LEU A 89 -16.42 -14.15 -0.86
C LEU A 89 -15.58 -13.91 0.40
N THR A 90 -14.66 -14.82 0.71
CA THR A 90 -13.70 -14.67 1.81
C THR A 90 -12.33 -15.14 1.41
N TRP A 91 -11.31 -14.56 2.04
CA TRP A 91 -9.91 -14.79 1.71
C TRP A 91 -9.11 -15.20 2.93
N ALA A 92 -8.18 -16.11 2.73
CA ALA A 92 -7.21 -16.52 3.73
C ALA A 92 -5.79 -16.19 3.25
N ARG A 93 -4.99 -15.55 4.11
CA ARG A 93 -3.59 -15.25 3.81
C ARG A 93 -2.79 -16.55 3.72
N LEU A 94 -1.98 -16.65 2.68
CA LEU A 94 -0.95 -17.67 2.52
C LEU A 94 0.42 -17.09 2.91
N ASN A 95 1.37 -17.95 3.23
CA ASN A 95 2.73 -17.48 3.52
C ASN A 95 3.36 -16.86 2.28
N GLY A 96 3.65 -15.55 2.33
CA GLY A 96 4.38 -14.84 1.29
C GLY A 96 5.89 -15.03 1.41
N THR A 97 6.63 -14.56 0.41
CA THR A 97 8.10 -14.50 0.47
C THR A 97 8.58 -13.23 1.16
N SER A 98 7.69 -12.29 1.49
CA SER A 98 7.98 -10.98 2.11
C SER A 98 9.12 -10.24 1.42
N SER A 99 9.11 -10.23 0.07
CA SER A 99 10.17 -9.61 -0.73
C SER A 99 10.05 -8.09 -0.80
N GLY A 100 8.93 -7.51 -0.35
CA GLY A 100 8.63 -6.09 -0.46
C GLY A 100 8.40 -5.61 -1.90
N HIS A 101 8.04 -6.51 -2.81
CA HIS A 101 7.77 -6.24 -4.21
C HIS A 101 6.34 -6.64 -4.58
N PHE A 102 5.72 -5.94 -5.54
CA PHE A 102 4.33 -6.24 -5.92
C PHE A 102 4.21 -7.42 -6.90
N VAL A 103 3.13 -8.19 -6.73
CA VAL A 103 2.78 -9.30 -7.62
C VAL A 103 2.14 -8.74 -8.89
N VAL A 104 2.67 -9.09 -10.06
CA VAL A 104 2.13 -8.64 -11.37
C VAL A 104 1.30 -9.70 -12.07
N GLY A 105 1.33 -10.94 -11.59
CA GLY A 105 0.53 -12.03 -12.14
C GLY A 105 0.60 -13.28 -11.29
N ILE A 106 -0.52 -13.98 -11.18
CA ILE A 106 -0.64 -15.31 -10.55
C ILE A 106 -1.37 -16.20 -11.52
N GLU A 107 -0.77 -17.37 -11.85
CA GLU A 107 -1.36 -18.35 -12.72
C GLU A 107 -1.34 -19.74 -12.10
N LEU A 108 -2.34 -20.56 -12.44
CA LEU A 108 -2.53 -21.90 -11.93
C LEU A 108 -2.26 -22.93 -13.03
N ASP A 109 -1.60 -24.04 -12.68
CA ASP A 109 -1.50 -25.17 -13.59
C ASP A 109 -2.84 -25.95 -13.60
N PRO A 110 -3.54 -26.00 -14.73
CA PRO A 110 -4.85 -26.64 -14.81
C PRO A 110 -4.79 -28.17 -14.62
N SER A 111 -3.65 -28.82 -14.89
CA SER A 111 -3.49 -30.27 -14.77
C SER A 111 -3.35 -30.74 -13.32
N GLU A 112 -2.89 -29.87 -12.43
CA GLU A 112 -2.61 -30.17 -11.02
C GLU A 112 -3.73 -29.70 -10.06
N GLY A 113 -4.92 -29.37 -10.62
CA GLY A 113 -6.08 -28.98 -9.84
C GLY A 113 -5.86 -27.73 -8.98
N GLY A 114 -5.05 -26.78 -9.47
CA GLY A 114 -4.72 -25.54 -8.77
C GLY A 114 -3.71 -25.69 -7.63
N ARG A 115 -3.03 -26.83 -7.51
CA ARG A 115 -1.99 -27.04 -6.49
C ARG A 115 -0.65 -26.41 -6.88
N VAL A 116 -0.36 -26.35 -8.17
CA VAL A 116 0.86 -25.72 -8.70
C VAL A 116 0.51 -24.30 -9.14
N LEU A 117 1.20 -23.35 -8.56
CA LEU A 117 0.99 -21.93 -8.77
C LEU A 117 2.27 -21.27 -9.23
N GLY A 118 2.18 -20.40 -10.22
CA GLY A 118 3.25 -19.52 -10.62
C GLY A 118 2.90 -18.07 -10.27
N LYS A 119 3.79 -17.35 -9.61
CA LYS A 119 3.64 -15.90 -9.43
C LYS A 119 4.81 -15.14 -10.03
N ALA A 120 4.51 -14.11 -10.80
CA ALA A 120 5.47 -13.13 -11.29
C ALA A 120 5.50 -11.94 -10.32
N VAL A 121 6.70 -11.57 -9.86
CA VAL A 121 6.91 -10.49 -8.88
C VAL A 121 7.85 -9.47 -9.50
N TYR A 122 7.39 -8.22 -9.63
CA TYR A 122 8.18 -7.14 -10.20
C TYR A 122 9.46 -6.91 -9.38
N GLY A 123 10.60 -6.89 -10.06
CA GLY A 123 11.92 -6.70 -9.42
C GLY A 123 12.50 -7.94 -8.72
N ALA A 124 11.68 -8.94 -8.36
CA ALA A 124 12.13 -10.17 -7.66
C ALA A 124 12.23 -11.39 -8.59
N GLY A 125 11.43 -11.45 -9.65
CA GLY A 125 11.42 -12.53 -10.64
C GLY A 125 10.22 -13.45 -10.51
N PHE A 126 10.37 -14.68 -10.99
CA PHE A 126 9.30 -15.68 -10.97
C PHE A 126 9.47 -16.67 -9.82
N PHE A 127 8.36 -16.99 -9.16
CA PHE A 127 8.30 -17.94 -8.05
C PHE A 127 7.29 -19.04 -8.34
N LEU A 128 7.61 -20.26 -7.91
CA LEU A 128 6.77 -21.44 -8.07
C LEU A 128 6.40 -22.01 -6.69
N SER A 129 5.14 -22.41 -6.54
CA SER A 129 4.63 -23.17 -5.41
C SER A 129 4.07 -24.50 -5.88
N ASP A 130 4.42 -25.59 -5.19
CA ASP A 130 3.91 -26.94 -5.43
C ASP A 130 2.88 -27.36 -4.34
N ASP A 131 2.53 -26.47 -3.42
CA ASP A 131 1.72 -26.77 -2.23
C ASP A 131 0.52 -25.82 -2.03
N GLY A 132 0.02 -25.25 -3.12
CA GLY A 132 -1.13 -24.33 -3.11
C GLY A 132 -0.80 -22.96 -2.49
N GLY A 133 0.41 -22.47 -2.70
CA GLY A 133 0.84 -21.13 -2.27
C GLY A 133 1.33 -21.05 -0.82
N ARG A 134 1.49 -22.18 -0.11
CA ARG A 134 2.00 -22.20 1.27
C ARG A 134 3.50 -21.94 1.35
N THR A 135 4.25 -22.42 0.35
CA THR A 135 5.68 -22.14 0.20
C THR A 135 6.03 -21.77 -1.23
N TRP A 136 7.01 -20.89 -1.39
CA TRP A 136 7.43 -20.37 -2.68
C TRP A 136 8.93 -20.54 -2.89
N LYS A 137 9.30 -20.94 -4.11
CA LYS A 137 10.69 -21.11 -4.52
C LYS A 137 10.98 -20.21 -5.72
N ASN A 138 12.09 -19.45 -5.69
CA ASN A 138 12.50 -18.71 -6.86
C ASN A 138 12.79 -19.67 -8.03
N SER A 139 12.18 -19.42 -9.17
CA SER A 139 12.22 -20.23 -10.38
C SER A 139 12.50 -19.37 -11.62
N SER A 140 13.42 -18.42 -11.50
CA SER A 140 13.77 -17.45 -12.54
C SER A 140 14.91 -17.91 -13.45
N ARG A 141 15.26 -19.20 -13.47
CA ARG A 141 16.36 -19.72 -14.30
C ARG A 141 16.08 -19.49 -15.78
N GLY A 142 16.97 -18.78 -16.48
CA GLY A 142 16.83 -18.42 -17.89
C GLY A 142 16.24 -17.05 -18.15
N LEU A 143 15.63 -16.39 -17.14
CA LEU A 143 15.23 -14.99 -17.24
C LEU A 143 16.46 -14.09 -17.14
N SER A 144 16.65 -13.18 -18.09
CA SER A 144 17.70 -12.15 -18.03
C SER A 144 17.27 -10.89 -17.31
N SER A 145 15.97 -10.73 -17.05
CA SER A 145 15.38 -9.63 -16.30
C SER A 145 14.52 -10.14 -15.14
N ARG A 146 14.41 -9.33 -14.09
CA ARG A 146 13.47 -9.51 -12.99
C ARG A 146 12.33 -8.50 -12.99
N LEU A 147 12.32 -7.57 -13.95
CA LEU A 147 11.26 -6.59 -14.13
C LEU A 147 10.08 -7.22 -14.89
N LEU A 148 9.43 -8.19 -14.26
CA LEU A 148 8.28 -8.89 -14.85
C LEU A 148 7.08 -7.96 -14.89
N SER A 149 6.32 -7.99 -15.99
CA SER A 149 5.19 -7.10 -16.26
C SER A 149 3.85 -7.80 -16.42
N CYS A 150 3.85 -9.02 -16.95
CA CYS A 150 2.66 -9.82 -17.17
C CYS A 150 2.98 -11.31 -17.18
N LEU A 151 1.96 -12.14 -16.95
CA LEU A 151 2.04 -13.60 -16.92
C LEU A 151 0.80 -14.19 -17.57
N ALA A 152 0.93 -15.28 -18.32
CA ALA A 152 -0.20 -16.03 -18.86
C ALA A 152 0.09 -17.53 -18.86
N ALA A 153 -0.94 -18.33 -18.57
CA ALA A 153 -0.96 -19.79 -18.67
C ALA A 153 -2.09 -20.25 -19.60
N PRO A 154 -1.79 -20.95 -20.70
CA PRO A 154 -2.81 -21.58 -21.54
C PRO A 154 -3.57 -22.66 -20.77
N THR A 155 -4.91 -22.64 -20.80
CA THR A 155 -5.74 -23.54 -20.00
C THR A 155 -5.69 -25.01 -20.40
N GLY A 156 -5.24 -25.33 -21.61
CA GLY A 156 -5.15 -26.70 -22.15
C GLY A 156 -3.71 -27.19 -22.39
N ALA A 157 -2.69 -26.34 -22.18
CA ALA A 157 -1.27 -26.71 -22.41
C ALA A 157 -0.51 -26.73 -21.07
N SER A 158 -0.65 -27.83 -20.34
CA SER A 158 0.01 -28.02 -19.03
C SER A 158 1.51 -27.79 -19.12
N GLY A 159 2.05 -27.08 -18.11
CA GLY A 159 3.46 -26.73 -18.01
C GLY A 159 3.91 -25.60 -18.94
N THR A 160 3.03 -25.05 -19.79
CA THR A 160 3.36 -23.92 -20.64
C THR A 160 2.99 -22.61 -19.94
N LEU A 161 3.94 -21.69 -19.86
CA LEU A 161 3.77 -20.36 -19.29
C LEU A 161 4.47 -19.33 -20.17
N PHE A 162 3.91 -18.13 -20.24
CA PHE A 162 4.51 -16.97 -20.89
C PHE A 162 4.67 -15.84 -19.89
N VAL A 163 5.85 -15.20 -19.83
CA VAL A 163 6.10 -14.05 -18.96
C VAL A 163 6.70 -12.91 -19.77
N GLY A 164 6.05 -11.74 -19.68
CA GLY A 164 6.55 -10.48 -20.22
C GLY A 164 7.46 -9.78 -19.24
N THR A 165 8.38 -8.98 -19.77
CA THR A 165 9.29 -8.14 -18.99
C THR A 165 9.25 -6.69 -19.45
N GLY A 166 9.58 -5.77 -18.55
CA GLY A 166 9.63 -4.34 -18.84
C GLY A 166 10.88 -3.89 -19.63
N ASP A 167 11.84 -4.78 -19.89
CA ASP A 167 13.14 -4.41 -20.47
C ASP A 167 13.84 -5.49 -21.32
N ALA A 168 13.37 -6.74 -21.28
CA ALA A 168 14.06 -7.88 -21.91
C ALA A 168 13.17 -8.73 -22.84
N GLY A 169 11.93 -8.30 -23.10
CA GLY A 169 11.00 -8.95 -24.02
C GLY A 169 10.19 -10.07 -23.37
N LEU A 170 9.81 -11.08 -24.16
CA LEU A 170 8.92 -12.17 -23.79
C LEU A 170 9.70 -13.47 -23.59
N TYR A 171 9.30 -14.25 -22.59
CA TYR A 171 9.86 -15.56 -22.27
C TYR A 171 8.77 -16.62 -22.22
N ALA A 172 9.11 -17.84 -22.62
CA ALA A 172 8.27 -19.03 -22.47
C ALA A 172 8.94 -20.08 -21.59
N SER A 173 8.14 -20.80 -20.83
CA SER A 173 8.47 -22.02 -20.14
C SER A 173 7.58 -23.14 -20.66
N HIS A 174 8.11 -24.36 -20.75
CA HIS A 174 7.38 -25.60 -21.10
C HIS A 174 7.57 -26.67 -20.01
N ASP A 175 8.09 -26.29 -18.86
CA ASP A 175 8.38 -27.20 -17.74
C ASP A 175 7.73 -26.72 -16.42
N GLY A 176 6.60 -26.00 -16.56
CA GLY A 176 5.85 -25.47 -15.40
C GLY A 176 6.55 -24.32 -14.71
N GLY A 177 7.29 -23.49 -15.44
CA GLY A 177 7.98 -22.32 -14.88
C GLY A 177 9.31 -22.64 -14.20
N ARG A 178 9.86 -23.86 -14.37
CA ARG A 178 11.16 -24.25 -13.78
C ARG A 178 12.35 -23.69 -14.54
N SER A 179 12.18 -23.49 -15.85
CA SER A 179 13.16 -22.80 -16.69
C SER A 179 12.48 -21.98 -17.80
N TRP A 180 13.17 -20.93 -18.25
CA TRP A 180 12.63 -19.94 -19.16
C TRP A 180 13.55 -19.76 -20.38
N ARG A 181 12.95 -19.62 -21.55
CA ARG A 181 13.63 -19.29 -22.81
C ARG A 181 13.04 -18.01 -23.39
N ARG A 182 13.89 -17.06 -23.78
CA ARG A 182 13.44 -15.86 -24.50
C ARG A 182 12.87 -16.27 -25.87
N ILE A 183 11.70 -15.70 -26.21
CA ILE A 183 11.00 -15.89 -27.49
C ILE A 183 10.75 -14.53 -28.15
N GLY A 184 10.48 -14.53 -29.46
CA GLY A 184 10.10 -13.32 -30.20
C GLY A 184 11.24 -12.43 -30.70
N GLY A 185 12.47 -12.65 -30.23
CA GLY A 185 13.65 -11.93 -30.72
C GLY A 185 13.50 -10.39 -30.63
N GLU A 186 14.10 -9.67 -31.60
CA GLU A 186 14.03 -8.20 -31.68
C GLU A 186 12.70 -7.69 -32.22
N SER A 187 11.91 -8.55 -32.90
CA SER A 187 10.65 -8.16 -33.52
C SER A 187 9.53 -7.79 -32.54
N LEU A 188 9.61 -8.27 -31.30
CA LEU A 188 8.66 -7.92 -30.23
C LEU A 188 9.03 -6.66 -29.44
N GLY A 189 10.25 -6.14 -29.61
CA GLY A 189 10.78 -5.09 -28.75
C GLY A 189 11.17 -5.61 -27.36
N SER A 190 11.47 -4.69 -26.47
CA SER A 190 11.98 -5.01 -25.12
C SER A 190 10.91 -4.96 -24.03
N ARG A 191 9.81 -4.21 -24.23
CA ARG A 191 8.76 -3.96 -23.23
C ARG A 191 7.46 -4.64 -23.61
N VAL A 192 7.18 -5.76 -22.96
CA VAL A 192 5.93 -6.50 -23.13
C VAL A 192 4.97 -6.11 -22.01
N MET A 193 3.81 -5.57 -22.34
CA MET A 193 2.82 -5.04 -21.38
C MET A 193 1.71 -6.05 -21.09
N ALA A 194 1.35 -6.87 -22.09
CA ALA A 194 0.32 -7.88 -21.95
C ALA A 194 0.68 -9.13 -22.76
N VAL A 195 0.28 -10.30 -22.30
CA VAL A 195 0.40 -11.57 -23.00
C VAL A 195 -0.86 -12.40 -22.76
N SER A 196 -1.32 -13.09 -23.80
CA SER A 196 -2.40 -14.07 -23.70
C SER A 196 -2.18 -15.16 -24.76
N ALA A 197 -2.72 -16.37 -24.52
CA ALA A 197 -2.57 -17.48 -25.44
C ALA A 197 -3.86 -18.31 -25.55
N THR A 198 -4.09 -18.94 -26.70
CA THR A 198 -5.15 -19.93 -26.89
C THR A 198 -4.96 -21.12 -25.95
N ALA A 199 -6.02 -21.88 -25.69
CA ALA A 199 -5.97 -23.01 -24.74
C ALA A 199 -4.87 -24.03 -25.08
N ASP A 200 -4.59 -24.28 -26.36
CA ASP A 200 -3.53 -25.18 -26.82
C ASP A 200 -2.10 -24.56 -26.75
N GLY A 201 -1.98 -23.28 -26.39
CA GLY A 201 -0.71 -22.57 -26.30
C GLY A 201 -0.01 -22.27 -27.61
N ARG A 202 -0.64 -22.58 -28.77
CA ARG A 202 -0.03 -22.39 -30.11
C ARG A 202 -0.14 -20.97 -30.60
N THR A 203 -1.32 -20.36 -30.45
CA THR A 203 -1.48 -18.95 -30.80
C THR A 203 -1.21 -18.08 -29.57
N VAL A 204 -0.21 -17.21 -29.64
CA VAL A 204 0.20 -16.32 -28.57
C VAL A 204 0.08 -14.88 -29.05
N TYR A 205 -0.54 -14.05 -28.24
CA TYR A 205 -0.72 -12.62 -28.47
C TYR A 205 0.14 -11.86 -27.48
N ALA A 206 0.95 -10.93 -27.98
CA ALA A 206 1.81 -10.09 -27.16
C ALA A 206 1.54 -8.60 -27.44
N GLY A 207 1.12 -7.87 -26.40
CA GLY A 207 0.98 -6.41 -26.40
C GLY A 207 2.27 -5.77 -25.93
N THR A 208 2.81 -4.85 -26.71
CA THR A 208 4.10 -4.22 -26.44
C THR A 208 3.99 -2.70 -26.46
N GLN A 209 4.96 -2.03 -25.86
CA GLN A 209 5.04 -0.58 -25.90
C GLN A 209 5.56 -0.09 -27.26
N GLU A 210 6.45 -0.84 -27.91
CA GLU A 210 7.13 -0.39 -29.13
C GLU A 210 6.42 -0.86 -30.42
N ALA A 211 5.85 -2.09 -30.42
CA ALA A 211 5.31 -2.72 -31.64
C ALA A 211 3.78 -2.92 -31.62
N GLY A 212 3.08 -2.38 -30.62
CA GLY A 212 1.64 -2.60 -30.48
C GLY A 212 1.29 -4.06 -30.20
N LEU A 213 0.47 -4.68 -31.05
CA LEU A 213 0.10 -6.09 -30.94
C LEU A 213 0.91 -6.94 -31.93
N SER A 214 1.45 -8.03 -31.45
CA SER A 214 2.08 -9.07 -32.27
C SER A 214 1.43 -10.44 -32.01
N ILE A 215 1.34 -11.27 -33.04
CA ILE A 215 0.74 -12.60 -32.97
C ILE A 215 1.76 -13.64 -33.41
N SER A 216 1.91 -14.70 -32.62
CA SER A 216 2.57 -15.94 -32.98
C SER A 216 1.52 -17.03 -33.18
N ARG A 217 1.73 -17.97 -34.13
CA ARG A 217 0.85 -19.12 -34.36
C ARG A 217 1.57 -20.46 -34.17
N ASP A 218 2.78 -20.40 -33.65
CA ASP A 218 3.69 -21.53 -33.46
C ASP A 218 4.30 -21.60 -32.06
N GLY A 219 3.55 -21.08 -31.04
CA GLY A 219 3.97 -21.10 -29.63
C GLY A 219 5.06 -20.11 -29.29
N GLY A 220 5.24 -19.06 -30.10
CA GLY A 220 6.21 -18.00 -29.86
C GLY A 220 7.51 -18.11 -30.64
N ASP A 221 7.63 -19.07 -31.58
CA ASP A 221 8.83 -19.21 -32.40
C ASP A 221 8.92 -18.11 -33.46
N THR A 222 7.79 -17.80 -34.16
CA THR A 222 7.72 -16.69 -35.14
C THR A 222 6.60 -15.70 -34.77
N TRP A 223 6.80 -14.42 -35.11
CA TRP A 223 5.89 -13.34 -34.75
C TRP A 223 5.55 -12.46 -35.95
N LYS A 224 4.29 -12.01 -36.00
CA LYS A 224 3.79 -11.08 -37.00
C LYS A 224 3.14 -9.91 -36.28
N ALA A 225 3.61 -8.71 -36.57
CA ALA A 225 2.97 -7.47 -36.09
C ALA A 225 1.59 -7.27 -36.76
N VAL A 226 0.63 -6.76 -35.98
CA VAL A 226 -0.74 -6.49 -36.39
C VAL A 226 -0.95 -4.99 -36.55
N SER A 227 -1.52 -4.60 -37.67
CA SER A 227 -1.95 -3.18 -37.84
C SER A 227 -3.23 -2.96 -37.05
N LEU A 228 -3.18 -2.05 -36.09
CA LEU A 228 -4.32 -1.68 -35.24
C LEU A 228 -4.88 -0.33 -35.66
N PRO A 229 -6.21 -0.12 -35.59
CA PRO A 229 -6.83 1.16 -35.98
C PRO A 229 -6.78 2.24 -34.87
N PHE A 230 -5.69 2.31 -34.08
CA PHE A 230 -5.52 3.18 -32.92
C PHE A 230 -4.42 4.24 -33.07
N GLY A 231 -4.01 4.57 -34.28
CA GLY A 231 -2.94 5.54 -34.54
C GLY A 231 -1.57 4.88 -34.79
N ALA A 232 -0.50 5.67 -34.76
CA ALA A 232 0.80 5.23 -35.28
C ALA A 232 1.56 4.26 -34.34
N GLU A 233 1.40 4.39 -33.02
CA GLU A 233 2.14 3.61 -32.01
C GLU A 233 1.20 3.22 -30.85
N PRO A 234 0.26 2.28 -31.07
CA PRO A 234 -0.68 1.86 -30.02
C PRO A 234 0.03 1.04 -28.96
N ILE A 235 -0.12 1.43 -27.68
CA ILE A 235 0.36 0.64 -26.53
C ILE A 235 -0.77 -0.27 -26.08
N VAL A 236 -0.60 -1.57 -26.24
CA VAL A 236 -1.57 -2.58 -25.83
C VAL A 236 -1.29 -3.00 -24.38
N THR A 237 -2.24 -2.74 -23.48
CA THR A 237 -2.09 -2.93 -22.04
C THR A 237 -2.84 -4.15 -21.48
N GLY A 238 -3.82 -4.67 -22.22
CA GLY A 238 -4.57 -5.87 -21.84
C GLY A 238 -5.01 -6.64 -23.08
N ILE A 239 -5.10 -7.96 -22.95
CA ILE A 239 -5.53 -8.89 -24.00
C ILE A 239 -6.42 -9.95 -23.36
N ALA A 240 -7.64 -10.11 -23.86
CA ALA A 240 -8.54 -11.19 -23.50
C ALA A 240 -8.93 -12.01 -24.73
N ILE A 241 -8.99 -13.32 -24.56
CA ILE A 241 -9.51 -14.29 -25.54
C ILE A 241 -10.86 -14.76 -25.02
N ASP A 242 -11.87 -14.80 -25.88
CA ASP A 242 -13.18 -15.34 -25.52
C ASP A 242 -13.08 -16.86 -25.30
N PRO A 243 -13.33 -17.35 -24.08
CA PRO A 243 -13.21 -18.80 -23.80
C PRO A 243 -14.25 -19.65 -24.55
N ALA A 244 -15.31 -19.05 -25.10
CA ALA A 244 -16.32 -19.75 -25.91
C ALA A 244 -16.00 -19.77 -27.40
N ASP A 245 -15.24 -18.81 -27.90
CA ASP A 245 -14.79 -18.71 -29.30
C ASP A 245 -13.42 -18.01 -29.37
N GLU A 246 -12.34 -18.76 -29.40
CA GLU A 246 -10.96 -18.24 -29.41
C GLU A 246 -10.63 -17.34 -30.63
N ARG A 247 -11.53 -17.24 -31.63
CA ARG A 247 -11.37 -16.28 -32.73
C ARG A 247 -11.74 -14.86 -32.29
N ARG A 248 -12.48 -14.73 -31.17
CA ARG A 248 -12.87 -13.44 -30.61
C ARG A 248 -11.85 -12.98 -29.59
N LEU A 249 -11.35 -11.78 -29.79
CA LEU A 249 -10.33 -11.15 -28.97
C LEU A 249 -10.77 -9.75 -28.59
N ALA A 250 -10.41 -9.34 -27.38
CA ALA A 250 -10.52 -7.95 -26.96
C ALA A 250 -9.14 -7.45 -26.48
N ILE A 251 -8.79 -6.24 -26.83
CA ILE A 251 -7.57 -5.58 -26.37
C ILE A 251 -7.90 -4.22 -25.77
N THR A 252 -7.12 -3.81 -24.78
CA THR A 252 -7.11 -2.43 -24.27
C THR A 252 -5.90 -1.71 -24.83
N VAL A 253 -6.11 -0.44 -25.25
CA VAL A 253 -5.06 0.39 -25.84
C VAL A 253 -5.00 1.73 -25.13
N THR A 254 -3.84 2.09 -24.63
CA THR A 254 -3.64 3.38 -23.96
C THR A 254 -4.00 4.54 -24.91
N GLY A 255 -4.91 5.40 -24.48
CA GLY A 255 -5.41 6.51 -25.28
C GLY A 255 -6.41 6.13 -26.39
N GLY A 256 -6.66 4.81 -26.59
CA GLY A 256 -7.48 4.30 -27.68
C GLY A 256 -8.76 3.58 -27.27
N GLY A 257 -8.89 3.19 -25.99
CA GLY A 257 -10.04 2.42 -25.49
C GLY A 257 -9.92 0.92 -25.75
N VAL A 258 -10.99 0.27 -26.22
CA VAL A 258 -11.06 -1.16 -26.45
C VAL A 258 -11.19 -1.49 -27.94
N GLY A 259 -10.39 -2.45 -28.41
CA GLY A 259 -10.50 -3.07 -29.72
C GLY A 259 -11.08 -4.46 -29.63
N LEU A 260 -11.99 -4.82 -30.54
CA LEU A 260 -12.59 -6.14 -30.67
C LEU A 260 -12.26 -6.75 -32.03
N SER A 261 -11.76 -7.99 -32.02
CA SER A 261 -11.61 -8.82 -33.22
C SER A 261 -12.52 -10.03 -33.12
N THR A 262 -13.03 -10.50 -34.25
CA THR A 262 -13.83 -11.74 -34.38
C THR A 262 -13.20 -12.76 -35.34
N ASP A 263 -11.97 -12.50 -35.78
CA ASP A 263 -11.24 -13.25 -36.81
C ASP A 263 -9.77 -13.50 -36.44
N GLU A 264 -9.53 -13.80 -35.13
CA GLU A 264 -8.19 -14.09 -34.60
C GLU A 264 -7.19 -12.92 -34.77
N GLY A 265 -7.66 -11.68 -34.69
CA GLY A 265 -6.84 -10.50 -34.78
C GLY A 265 -6.48 -10.03 -36.19
N GLN A 266 -7.17 -10.53 -37.24
CA GLN A 266 -6.94 -10.09 -38.61
C GLN A 266 -7.58 -8.75 -38.90
N SER A 267 -8.76 -8.50 -38.32
CA SER A 267 -9.44 -7.19 -38.39
C SER A 267 -9.95 -6.77 -37.01
N TRP A 268 -10.12 -5.45 -36.83
CA TRP A 268 -10.45 -4.86 -35.54
C TRP A 268 -11.54 -3.82 -35.67
N ALA A 269 -12.54 -3.92 -34.82
CA ALA A 269 -13.51 -2.85 -34.54
C ALA A 269 -13.10 -2.11 -33.27
N VAL A 270 -13.30 -0.81 -33.23
CA VAL A 270 -12.93 0.04 -32.09
C VAL A 270 -14.20 0.42 -31.32
N SER A 271 -14.10 0.48 -30.00
CA SER A 271 -15.17 0.98 -29.12
C SER A 271 -15.65 2.35 -29.58
N ARG A 272 -16.99 2.56 -29.57
CA ARG A 272 -17.58 3.82 -30.00
C ARG A 272 -17.23 4.94 -29.04
N THR A 273 -16.90 6.08 -29.61
CA THR A 273 -16.38 7.23 -28.86
C THR A 273 -17.43 7.83 -27.91
N GLY A 274 -17.00 8.21 -26.71
CA GLY A 274 -17.73 9.06 -25.77
C GLY A 274 -18.19 8.40 -24.49
N SER A 275 -18.17 7.06 -24.39
CA SER A 275 -18.60 6.34 -23.18
C SER A 275 -17.46 5.61 -22.44
N LEU A 276 -16.29 5.49 -23.06
CA LEU A 276 -15.17 4.76 -22.50
C LEU A 276 -13.98 5.70 -22.26
N SER A 277 -13.34 5.56 -21.09
CA SER A 277 -12.12 6.29 -20.76
C SER A 277 -10.93 5.82 -21.60
N SER A 278 -9.98 6.72 -21.86
CA SER A 278 -8.78 6.44 -22.65
C SER A 278 -7.68 5.68 -21.91
N ASP A 279 -7.89 5.36 -20.63
CA ASP A 279 -6.93 4.73 -19.72
C ASP A 279 -7.28 3.28 -19.35
N CYS A 280 -7.94 2.54 -20.26
CA CYS A 280 -8.27 1.12 -20.07
C CYS A 280 -7.00 0.29 -19.83
N SER A 281 -7.05 -0.57 -18.79
CA SER A 281 -5.90 -1.37 -18.33
C SER A 281 -6.15 -2.87 -18.39
N ALA A 282 -7.39 -3.33 -18.17
CA ALA A 282 -7.76 -4.74 -18.14
C ALA A 282 -9.05 -4.97 -18.90
N VAL A 283 -9.21 -6.12 -19.55
CA VAL A 283 -10.44 -6.52 -20.25
C VAL A 283 -10.69 -8.01 -20.05
N GLN A 284 -11.97 -8.41 -19.93
CA GLN A 284 -12.39 -9.80 -19.71
C GLN A 284 -13.70 -10.09 -20.42
N PHE A 285 -13.79 -11.20 -21.14
CA PHE A 285 -15.04 -11.78 -21.61
C PHE A 285 -15.80 -12.45 -20.47
N LEU A 286 -17.13 -12.32 -20.45
CA LEU A 286 -17.98 -13.05 -19.52
C LEU A 286 -18.28 -14.46 -20.09
N ALA A 287 -17.97 -15.49 -19.30
CA ALA A 287 -18.36 -16.87 -19.56
C ALA A 287 -19.65 -17.21 -18.79
N HIS A 288 -20.39 -18.24 -19.21
CA HIS A 288 -21.58 -18.78 -18.53
C HIS A 288 -22.78 -17.82 -18.40
N GLY A 289 -23.58 -17.75 -19.50
CA GLY A 289 -24.97 -17.26 -19.46
C GLY A 289 -25.18 -15.75 -19.64
N SER A 290 -24.18 -14.93 -19.46
CA SER A 290 -24.20 -13.52 -19.83
C SER A 290 -23.15 -13.29 -20.92
N SER A 291 -23.62 -13.07 -22.16
CA SER A 291 -22.73 -12.58 -23.22
C SER A 291 -22.35 -11.13 -22.93
N GLY A 292 -21.07 -10.79 -22.93
CA GLY A 292 -20.60 -9.42 -22.74
C GLY A 292 -19.12 -9.36 -22.39
N LEU A 293 -18.66 -8.15 -22.21
CA LEU A 293 -17.28 -7.83 -21.82
C LEU A 293 -17.29 -6.82 -20.68
N VAL A 294 -16.25 -6.91 -19.85
CA VAL A 294 -15.95 -5.91 -18.83
C VAL A 294 -14.56 -5.37 -19.07
N THR A 295 -14.38 -4.07 -18.91
CA THR A 295 -13.06 -3.43 -18.91
C THR A 295 -12.88 -2.57 -17.67
N GLY A 296 -11.65 -2.56 -17.16
CA GLY A 296 -11.22 -1.70 -16.07
C GLY A 296 -10.26 -0.63 -16.54
N THR A 297 -10.14 0.45 -15.78
CA THR A 297 -9.30 1.61 -16.10
C THR A 297 -8.30 1.90 -14.99
N GLN A 298 -7.23 2.62 -15.32
CA GLN A 298 -6.27 3.14 -14.33
C GLN A 298 -6.87 4.24 -13.45
N SER A 299 -7.98 4.87 -13.87
CA SER A 299 -8.74 5.81 -13.05
C SER A 299 -9.80 5.15 -12.17
N GLY A 300 -9.86 3.80 -12.12
CA GLY A 300 -10.73 3.01 -11.24
C GLY A 300 -12.16 2.84 -11.73
N ALA A 301 -12.46 3.12 -12.98
CA ALA A 301 -13.78 2.85 -13.53
C ALA A 301 -13.88 1.42 -14.08
N LEU A 302 -15.02 0.78 -13.84
CA LEU A 302 -15.41 -0.47 -14.49
C LEU A 302 -16.55 -0.18 -15.48
N PHE A 303 -16.41 -0.73 -16.67
CA PHE A 303 -17.39 -0.60 -17.74
C PHE A 303 -17.85 -1.97 -18.20
N PHE A 304 -19.12 -2.08 -18.57
CA PHE A 304 -19.72 -3.25 -19.18
C PHE A 304 -20.15 -2.94 -20.61
N SER A 305 -19.99 -3.91 -21.50
CA SER A 305 -20.52 -3.89 -22.87
C SER A 305 -21.12 -5.24 -23.23
N GLN A 306 -22.27 -5.22 -23.93
CA GLN A 306 -22.90 -6.41 -24.47
C GLN A 306 -22.28 -6.87 -25.78
N ASP A 307 -21.82 -5.94 -26.60
CA ASP A 307 -21.31 -6.14 -27.96
C ASP A 307 -19.80 -5.87 -28.13
N GLY A 308 -19.15 -5.33 -27.09
CA GLY A 308 -17.74 -4.90 -27.11
C GLY A 308 -17.50 -3.55 -27.77
N LEU A 309 -18.54 -2.87 -28.25
CA LEU A 309 -18.45 -1.59 -28.95
C LEU A 309 -19.07 -0.44 -28.17
N ASP A 310 -20.25 -0.67 -27.57
CA ASP A 310 -20.95 0.29 -26.74
C ASP A 310 -20.75 -0.05 -25.27
N TRP A 311 -20.21 0.89 -24.50
CA TRP A 311 -19.79 0.69 -23.12
C TRP A 311 -20.56 1.56 -22.15
N GLN A 312 -20.96 1.00 -21.03
CA GLN A 312 -21.61 1.67 -19.92
C GLN A 312 -20.76 1.56 -18.66
N GLN A 313 -20.50 2.66 -18.00
CA GLN A 313 -19.85 2.64 -16.69
C GLN A 313 -20.78 2.01 -15.67
N THR A 314 -20.27 1.04 -14.92
CA THR A 314 -21.03 0.24 -13.95
C THR A 314 -20.54 0.42 -12.52
N CYS A 315 -19.28 0.81 -12.36
CA CYS A 315 -18.68 1.08 -11.05
C CYS A 315 -17.59 2.13 -11.16
N GLN A 316 -17.35 2.82 -10.06
CA GLN A 316 -16.18 3.69 -9.86
C GLN A 316 -15.56 3.34 -8.52
N VAL A 317 -14.33 2.86 -8.51
CA VAL A 317 -13.52 2.74 -7.30
C VAL A 317 -13.17 4.14 -6.82
N GLN A 318 -13.44 4.43 -5.56
CA GLN A 318 -13.23 5.77 -5.02
C GLN A 318 -11.74 6.10 -4.89
N GLY A 319 -11.37 7.37 -5.00
CA GLY A 319 -10.01 7.88 -4.76
C GLY A 319 -8.98 7.40 -5.77
N ASN A 320 -8.99 7.75 -7.05
CA ASN A 320 -7.98 7.41 -8.08
C ASN A 320 -7.53 5.93 -8.05
N GLY A 321 -8.48 5.03 -7.84
CA GLY A 321 -8.19 3.61 -7.67
C GLY A 321 -7.99 2.89 -8.98
N ASP A 322 -6.83 2.28 -9.22
CA ASP A 322 -6.54 1.47 -10.40
C ASP A 322 -7.32 0.14 -10.41
N ILE A 323 -7.74 -0.31 -11.59
CA ILE A 323 -8.15 -1.70 -11.84
C ILE A 323 -6.95 -2.43 -12.45
N PHE A 324 -6.36 -3.34 -11.70
CA PHE A 324 -5.14 -4.06 -12.11
C PHE A 324 -5.43 -5.32 -12.91
N GLY A 325 -6.54 -5.99 -12.66
CA GLY A 325 -6.88 -7.23 -13.34
C GLY A 325 -8.33 -7.64 -13.16
N LEU A 326 -8.80 -8.47 -14.08
CA LEU A 326 -10.13 -9.04 -14.09
C LEU A 326 -10.01 -10.55 -14.29
N VAL A 327 -10.78 -11.33 -13.54
CA VAL A 327 -10.82 -12.79 -13.67
C VAL A 327 -12.21 -13.31 -13.42
N GLN A 328 -12.58 -14.39 -14.10
CA GLN A 328 -13.81 -15.11 -13.82
C GLN A 328 -13.51 -16.42 -13.10
N SER A 329 -14.24 -16.70 -12.02
CA SER A 329 -14.17 -17.95 -11.27
C SER A 329 -15.61 -18.43 -11.03
N GLY A 330 -15.96 -19.56 -11.62
CA GLY A 330 -17.32 -20.07 -11.54
C GLY A 330 -18.34 -19.03 -12.04
N GLY A 331 -19.30 -18.67 -11.18
CA GLY A 331 -20.31 -17.66 -11.48
C GLY A 331 -19.89 -16.23 -11.14
N ALA A 332 -18.75 -16.01 -10.49
CA ALA A 332 -18.30 -14.70 -10.06
C ALA A 332 -17.26 -14.11 -11.00
N LEU A 333 -17.41 -12.83 -11.33
CA LEU A 333 -16.40 -11.99 -11.94
C LEU A 333 -15.74 -11.16 -10.85
N LEU A 334 -14.41 -11.21 -10.77
CA LEU A 334 -13.63 -10.54 -9.75
C LEU A 334 -12.71 -9.50 -10.37
N ALA A 335 -12.63 -8.33 -9.75
CA ALA A 335 -11.73 -7.25 -10.14
C ALA A 335 -10.71 -6.99 -9.02
N ALA A 336 -9.42 -7.10 -9.36
CA ALA A 336 -8.31 -6.67 -8.50
C ALA A 336 -8.16 -5.16 -8.60
N THR A 337 -8.21 -4.47 -7.45
CA THR A 337 -8.18 -3.00 -7.41
C THR A 337 -7.19 -2.49 -6.37
N SER A 338 -6.87 -1.21 -6.43
CA SER A 338 -6.05 -0.54 -5.40
C SER A 338 -6.72 -0.51 -4.01
N GLN A 339 -7.99 -0.88 -3.90
CA GLN A 339 -8.73 -0.92 -2.64
C GLN A 339 -9.15 -2.33 -2.22
N GLY A 340 -8.69 -3.36 -2.91
CA GLY A 340 -9.04 -4.75 -2.64
C GLY A 340 -9.67 -5.42 -3.84
N VAL A 341 -10.56 -6.37 -3.59
CA VAL A 341 -11.30 -7.12 -4.61
C VAL A 341 -12.74 -6.65 -4.65
N LEU A 342 -13.25 -6.42 -5.85
CA LEU A 342 -14.68 -6.27 -6.12
C LEU A 342 -15.19 -7.54 -6.80
N ALA A 343 -16.44 -7.92 -6.50
CA ALA A 343 -17.12 -9.05 -7.11
C ALA A 343 -18.42 -8.63 -7.80
N SER A 344 -18.73 -9.29 -8.90
CA SER A 344 -19.95 -9.14 -9.67
C SER A 344 -20.36 -10.47 -10.27
N HIS A 345 -21.66 -10.71 -10.48
CA HIS A 345 -22.16 -11.87 -11.21
C HIS A 345 -22.54 -11.56 -12.67
N ASP A 346 -22.72 -10.29 -13.00
CA ASP A 346 -23.23 -9.84 -14.30
C ASP A 346 -22.37 -8.74 -14.97
N GLY A 347 -21.29 -8.30 -14.31
CA GLY A 347 -20.45 -7.19 -14.74
C GLY A 347 -21.10 -5.80 -14.58
N ARG A 348 -22.34 -5.72 -14.05
CA ARG A 348 -23.10 -4.48 -13.91
C ARG A 348 -23.23 -4.01 -12.47
N ALA A 349 -23.46 -4.91 -11.55
CA ALA A 349 -23.51 -4.61 -10.12
C ALA A 349 -22.27 -5.16 -9.42
N TRP A 350 -21.53 -4.30 -8.72
CA TRP A 350 -20.29 -4.64 -8.05
C TRP A 350 -20.40 -4.42 -6.55
N SER A 351 -19.81 -5.30 -5.79
CA SER A 351 -19.72 -5.21 -4.33
C SER A 351 -18.31 -5.52 -3.84
N ALA A 352 -17.92 -4.95 -2.71
CA ALA A 352 -16.64 -5.26 -2.08
C ALA A 352 -16.58 -6.74 -1.67
N SER A 353 -15.47 -7.40 -1.95
CA SER A 353 -15.23 -8.84 -1.72
C SER A 353 -13.82 -9.06 -1.15
N SER A 354 -13.43 -8.24 -0.18
CA SER A 354 -12.08 -8.23 0.39
C SER A 354 -12.01 -8.83 1.79
N GLN A 355 -13.08 -9.46 2.29
CA GLN A 355 -13.07 -10.03 3.65
C GLN A 355 -11.96 -11.07 3.82
N GLY A 356 -11.01 -10.77 4.71
CA GLY A 356 -9.82 -11.57 4.97
C GLY A 356 -8.54 -11.08 4.26
N ILE A 357 -8.63 -10.12 3.33
CA ILE A 357 -7.45 -9.47 2.76
C ILE A 357 -6.99 -8.35 3.69
N THR A 358 -5.91 -8.56 4.43
CA THR A 358 -5.33 -7.62 5.39
C THR A 358 -4.09 -6.96 4.79
N ASN A 359 -4.31 -6.04 3.84
CA ASN A 359 -3.25 -5.34 3.13
C ASN A 359 -3.44 -3.81 3.15
N LEU A 360 -4.15 -3.28 4.14
CA LEU A 360 -4.28 -1.84 4.35
C LEU A 360 -2.95 -1.25 4.80
N THR A 361 -2.61 -0.08 4.27
CA THR A 361 -1.53 0.73 4.85
C THR A 361 -2.07 1.44 6.09
N LEU A 362 -1.49 1.14 7.24
CA LEU A 362 -1.88 1.69 8.52
C LEU A 362 -0.97 2.86 8.87
N HIS A 363 -1.54 4.06 9.08
CA HIS A 363 -0.78 5.30 9.29
C HIS A 363 -0.75 5.76 10.74
N GLY A 364 -1.85 5.60 11.47
CA GLY A 364 -1.94 6.08 12.85
C GLY A 364 -3.05 5.40 13.64
N LEU A 365 -2.86 5.31 14.95
CA LEU A 365 -3.79 4.68 15.88
C LEU A 365 -3.94 5.55 17.12
N VAL A 366 -5.18 5.84 17.50
CA VAL A 366 -5.49 6.56 18.74
C VAL A 366 -6.58 5.85 19.53
N SER A 367 -6.52 5.96 20.86
CA SER A 367 -7.59 5.54 21.76
C SER A 367 -8.42 6.74 22.19
N SER A 368 -9.72 6.52 22.42
CA SER A 368 -10.57 7.53 23.06
C SER A 368 -10.07 7.78 24.48
N PRO A 369 -9.86 9.03 24.91
CA PRO A 369 -9.42 9.35 26.26
C PRO A 369 -10.40 8.94 27.35
N THR A 370 -11.70 8.84 27.02
CA THR A 370 -12.79 8.52 27.96
C THR A 370 -13.21 7.05 27.91
N HIS A 371 -12.94 6.35 26.80
CA HIS A 371 -13.33 4.94 26.57
C HIS A 371 -12.17 4.15 26.02
N ALA A 372 -11.41 3.48 26.89
CA ALA A 372 -10.18 2.78 26.50
C ALA A 372 -10.38 1.64 25.47
N SER A 373 -11.61 1.08 25.38
CA SER A 373 -11.94 0.07 24.35
C SER A 373 -12.26 0.68 22.98
N MET A 374 -12.48 1.98 22.89
CA MET A 374 -12.79 2.69 21.66
C MET A 374 -11.50 3.18 21.00
N LEU A 375 -11.19 2.66 19.82
CA LEU A 375 -9.99 2.97 19.07
C LEU A 375 -10.34 3.43 17.66
N PHE A 376 -9.49 4.28 17.09
CA PHE A 376 -9.60 4.76 15.72
C PHE A 376 -8.27 4.57 14.99
N MET A 377 -8.33 3.98 13.80
CA MET A 377 -7.20 3.71 12.93
C MET A 377 -7.28 4.56 11.66
N ALA A 378 -6.21 5.30 11.38
CA ALA A 378 -6.01 5.99 10.12
C ALA A 378 -5.39 5.03 9.10
N THR A 379 -6.02 4.90 7.92
CA THR A 379 -5.57 4.01 6.86
C THR A 379 -5.57 4.71 5.51
N ASP A 380 -5.00 4.05 4.49
CA ASP A 380 -5.09 4.50 3.09
C ASP A 380 -6.52 4.43 2.51
N GLN A 381 -7.47 3.77 3.20
CA GLN A 381 -8.85 3.61 2.76
C GLN A 381 -9.89 4.20 3.73
N GLY A 382 -9.51 5.11 4.59
CA GLY A 382 -10.41 5.79 5.50
C GLY A 382 -10.05 5.59 6.97
N VAL A 383 -11.02 5.92 7.83
CA VAL A 383 -10.93 5.71 9.26
C VAL A 383 -11.64 4.42 9.63
N PHE A 384 -10.96 3.56 10.35
CA PHE A 384 -11.56 2.37 10.96
C PHE A 384 -11.73 2.59 12.45
N HIS A 385 -12.79 2.02 13.01
CA HIS A 385 -13.20 2.15 14.39
C HIS A 385 -13.34 0.77 15.03
N SER A 386 -12.81 0.62 16.24
CA SER A 386 -12.97 -0.53 17.12
C SER A 386 -13.67 -0.11 18.40
N GLN A 387 -14.56 -0.95 18.93
CA GLN A 387 -15.25 -0.77 20.21
C GLN A 387 -14.83 -1.80 21.26
N ASP A 388 -13.97 -2.75 20.88
CA ASP A 388 -13.55 -3.92 21.66
C ASP A 388 -12.03 -3.97 21.90
N ALA A 389 -11.41 -2.79 22.05
CA ALA A 389 -9.98 -2.61 22.28
C ALA A 389 -9.10 -3.21 21.16
N GLY A 390 -9.56 -3.12 19.91
CA GLY A 390 -8.81 -3.51 18.73
C GLY A 390 -8.93 -5.00 18.38
N VAL A 391 -9.89 -5.73 18.96
CA VAL A 391 -10.16 -7.12 18.56
C VAL A 391 -10.79 -7.17 17.19
N SER A 392 -11.77 -6.28 16.92
CA SER A 392 -12.39 -6.15 15.61
C SER A 392 -12.53 -4.69 15.19
N TRP A 393 -12.61 -4.47 13.87
CA TRP A 393 -12.62 -3.15 13.24
C TRP A 393 -13.70 -3.03 12.18
N ARG A 394 -14.28 -1.85 12.04
CA ARG A 394 -15.20 -1.50 10.95
C ARG A 394 -14.80 -0.17 10.31
N ASN A 395 -14.91 -0.03 9.00
CA ASN A 395 -14.76 1.25 8.33
C ASN A 395 -15.92 2.18 8.76
N CYS A 396 -15.60 3.40 9.14
CA CYS A 396 -16.59 4.39 9.59
C CYS A 396 -16.51 5.72 8.81
N SER A 397 -15.70 5.80 7.76
CA SER A 397 -15.61 6.98 6.89
C SER A 397 -15.65 6.59 5.42
N GLU A 398 -15.82 7.58 4.54
CA GLU A 398 -15.61 7.35 3.11
C GLU A 398 -14.14 6.98 2.81
N PRO A 399 -13.87 6.17 1.77
CA PRO A 399 -12.53 5.79 1.37
C PRO A 399 -11.70 7.04 0.99
N ARG A 400 -10.66 7.31 1.79
CA ARG A 400 -9.72 8.40 1.59
C ARG A 400 -8.44 8.10 2.35
N GLN A 401 -7.28 8.45 1.80
CA GLN A 401 -6.02 8.25 2.51
C GLN A 401 -5.91 9.20 3.71
N ILE A 402 -5.97 8.64 4.91
CA ILE A 402 -5.84 9.34 6.18
C ILE A 402 -4.42 9.16 6.70
N LEU A 403 -3.68 10.26 6.86
CA LEU A 403 -2.29 10.25 7.33
C LEU A 403 -2.18 10.40 8.85
N SER A 404 -3.12 11.13 9.46
CA SER A 404 -3.09 11.41 10.89
C SER A 404 -4.49 11.36 11.50
N ILE A 405 -4.56 10.99 12.76
CA ILE A 405 -5.82 10.89 13.51
C ILE A 405 -5.64 11.37 14.94
N LEU A 406 -6.64 12.06 15.48
CA LEU A 406 -6.66 12.60 16.84
C LEU A 406 -8.03 12.37 17.46
N ALA A 407 -8.08 11.75 18.64
CA ALA A 407 -9.26 11.70 19.49
C ALA A 407 -9.19 12.83 20.51
N MET A 408 -10.25 13.65 20.56
CA MET A 408 -10.33 14.79 21.47
C MET A 408 -10.71 14.34 22.89
N GLN A 409 -10.44 15.20 23.88
CA GLN A 409 -10.64 14.89 25.29
C GLN A 409 -12.11 14.62 25.70
N ASP A 410 -13.09 15.04 24.89
CA ASP A 410 -14.50 14.73 25.09
C ASP A 410 -14.85 13.25 24.78
N GLY A 411 -13.92 12.51 24.15
CA GLY A 411 -14.05 11.11 23.81
C GLY A 411 -14.95 10.81 22.61
N HIS A 412 -15.59 11.79 22.01
CA HIS A 412 -16.53 11.67 20.89
C HIS A 412 -16.08 12.42 19.64
N THR A 413 -15.36 13.54 19.81
CA THR A 413 -14.81 14.29 18.69
C THR A 413 -13.53 13.66 18.19
N ILE A 414 -13.51 13.32 16.88
CA ILE A 414 -12.37 12.75 16.18
C ILE A 414 -12.01 13.66 15.02
N LEU A 415 -10.72 13.96 14.87
CA LEU A 415 -10.17 14.66 13.72
C LEU A 415 -9.28 13.73 12.93
N ALA A 416 -9.39 13.77 11.59
CA ALA A 416 -8.58 12.98 10.68
C ALA A 416 -7.96 13.88 9.60
N GLY A 417 -6.64 13.85 9.48
CA GLY A 417 -5.88 14.59 8.48
C GLY A 417 -5.57 13.71 7.26
N THR A 418 -5.78 14.24 6.07
CA THR A 418 -5.70 13.49 4.82
C THR A 418 -4.45 13.84 3.99
N SER A 419 -4.15 13.00 3.00
CA SER A 419 -3.05 13.21 2.04
C SER A 419 -3.32 14.29 1.00
N ASP A 420 -4.55 14.79 0.88
CA ASP A 420 -4.98 15.85 -0.02
C ASP A 420 -5.31 17.17 0.70
N GLY A 421 -4.82 17.35 1.95
CA GLY A 421 -4.89 18.59 2.71
C GLY A 421 -6.25 18.86 3.38
N VAL A 422 -7.09 17.85 3.47
CA VAL A 422 -8.39 17.95 4.13
C VAL A 422 -8.26 17.53 5.60
N VAL A 423 -8.92 18.25 6.50
CA VAL A 423 -9.22 17.78 7.84
C VAL A 423 -10.68 17.37 7.89
N LEU A 424 -10.93 16.12 8.22
CA LEU A 424 -12.27 15.59 8.52
C LEU A 424 -12.51 15.65 10.02
N ARG A 425 -13.73 15.99 10.42
CA ARG A 425 -14.17 16.02 11.81
C ARG A 425 -15.45 15.23 12.00
N SER A 426 -15.43 14.31 12.94
CA SER A 426 -16.61 13.68 13.50
C SER A 426 -16.88 14.26 14.90
N ALA A 427 -18.13 14.44 15.25
CA ALA A 427 -18.56 14.87 16.58
C ALA A 427 -19.34 13.78 17.34
N ASP A 428 -19.47 12.59 16.76
CA ASP A 428 -20.33 11.51 17.23
C ASP A 428 -19.62 10.13 17.25
N GLY A 429 -18.29 10.15 17.48
CA GLY A 429 -17.52 8.91 17.61
C GLY A 429 -17.26 8.20 16.29
N GLY A 430 -17.28 8.94 15.17
CA GLY A 430 -16.98 8.41 13.84
C GLY A 430 -18.19 8.00 13.00
N ASP A 431 -19.42 8.22 13.48
CA ASP A 431 -20.62 7.84 12.72
C ASP A 431 -20.88 8.80 11.54
N HIS A 432 -20.59 10.10 11.69
CA HIS A 432 -20.70 11.09 10.62
C HIS A 432 -19.45 11.96 10.55
N TRP A 433 -19.05 12.32 9.33
CA TRP A 433 -17.84 13.11 9.08
C TRP A 433 -18.13 14.35 8.24
N ALA A 434 -17.49 15.48 8.60
CA ALA A 434 -17.56 16.73 7.86
C ALA A 434 -16.17 17.28 7.57
N SER A 435 -15.97 17.90 6.41
CA SER A 435 -14.73 18.59 6.07
C SER A 435 -14.65 19.94 6.77
N VAL A 436 -13.55 20.20 7.46
CA VAL A 436 -13.30 21.44 8.25
C VAL A 436 -11.94 22.07 7.90
N SER A 437 -11.55 22.05 6.63
CA SER A 437 -10.19 22.36 6.15
C SER A 437 -9.89 23.84 5.93
N ARG A 438 -10.84 24.77 6.20
CA ARG A 438 -10.62 26.19 5.94
C ARG A 438 -9.47 26.73 6.76
N GLY A 439 -8.39 27.17 6.10
CA GLY A 439 -7.20 27.74 6.72
C GLY A 439 -6.01 26.77 6.85
N ILE A 440 -6.14 25.52 6.41
CA ILE A 440 -5.02 24.57 6.35
C ILE A 440 -4.04 24.97 5.23
N PRO A 441 -2.73 25.14 5.51
CA PRO A 441 -1.78 25.72 4.56
C PRO A 441 -1.14 24.74 3.56
N GLY A 442 -1.27 23.44 3.77
CA GLY A 442 -0.59 22.39 2.98
C GLY A 442 -1.53 21.57 2.12
N VAL A 443 -0.93 20.63 1.39
CA VAL A 443 -1.67 19.59 0.63
C VAL A 443 -1.68 18.23 1.35
N LYS A 444 -0.95 18.09 2.48
CA LYS A 444 -0.96 16.91 3.34
C LYS A 444 -1.08 17.34 4.79
N VAL A 445 -1.93 16.69 5.57
CA VAL A 445 -2.02 16.88 7.01
C VAL A 445 -1.31 15.71 7.70
N ASN A 446 -0.03 15.91 8.01
CA ASN A 446 0.86 14.85 8.49
C ASN A 446 0.62 14.50 9.97
N VAL A 447 0.24 15.48 10.78
CA VAL A 447 0.05 15.31 12.22
C VAL A 447 -1.02 16.24 12.76
N LEU A 448 -1.83 15.73 13.69
CA LEU A 448 -2.81 16.46 14.47
C LEU A 448 -2.50 16.23 15.96
N ALA A 449 -2.49 17.30 16.76
CA ALA A 449 -2.22 17.21 18.20
C ALA A 449 -2.99 18.27 18.98
N SER A 450 -3.40 17.95 20.21
CA SER A 450 -4.12 18.86 21.11
C SER A 450 -3.54 18.77 22.52
N PRO A 451 -3.34 19.90 23.23
CA PRO A 451 -2.96 19.89 24.64
C PRO A 451 -4.12 19.40 25.52
N ALA A 452 -3.81 18.58 26.51
CA ALA A 452 -4.82 18.07 27.44
C ALA A 452 -5.46 19.20 28.28
N SER A 453 -4.72 20.30 28.52
CA SER A 453 -5.16 21.45 29.27
C SER A 453 -6.23 22.30 28.57
N ASN A 454 -6.31 22.27 27.25
CA ASN A 454 -7.32 23.00 26.48
C ASN A 454 -7.68 22.23 25.18
N PRO A 455 -8.75 21.43 25.19
CA PRO A 455 -9.15 20.64 24.02
C PRO A 455 -9.66 21.48 22.85
N ASN A 456 -9.96 22.77 23.04
CA ASN A 456 -10.32 23.67 21.92
C ASN A 456 -9.09 24.05 21.07
N THR A 457 -7.88 23.98 21.63
CA THR A 457 -6.66 24.23 20.87
C THR A 457 -6.23 22.94 20.16
N VAL A 458 -6.08 22.99 18.84
CA VAL A 458 -5.58 21.89 18.02
C VAL A 458 -4.50 22.40 17.07
N TYR A 459 -3.39 21.71 17.02
CA TYR A 459 -2.30 21.95 16.08
C TYR A 459 -2.40 20.97 14.91
N ALA A 460 -2.25 21.48 13.69
CA ALA A 460 -2.13 20.69 12.47
C ALA A 460 -0.78 20.95 11.80
N GLY A 461 0.07 19.94 11.75
CA GLY A 461 1.32 19.97 11.01
C GLY A 461 1.11 19.44 9.60
N THR A 462 1.55 20.21 8.61
CA THR A 462 1.37 19.89 7.20
C THR A 462 2.71 19.81 6.48
N ASP A 463 2.69 19.48 5.18
CA ASP A 463 3.86 19.56 4.30
C ASP A 463 4.23 21.00 3.90
N ASN A 464 3.47 22.01 4.36
CA ASN A 464 3.74 23.42 4.09
C ASN A 464 3.44 24.33 5.30
N GLY A 465 3.69 23.86 6.51
CA GLY A 465 3.62 24.63 7.73
C GLY A 465 2.62 24.14 8.76
N CYS A 466 2.44 24.97 9.80
CA CYS A 466 1.55 24.72 10.91
C CYS A 466 0.28 25.56 10.79
N ALA A 467 -0.86 24.96 11.13
CA ALA A 467 -2.09 25.68 11.42
C ALA A 467 -2.55 25.37 12.84
N VAL A 468 -3.23 26.31 13.45
CA VAL A 468 -3.80 26.16 14.79
C VAL A 468 -5.29 26.49 14.74
N SER A 469 -6.08 25.63 15.37
CA SER A 469 -7.49 25.87 15.67
C SER A 469 -7.62 26.23 17.15
N THR A 470 -8.54 27.15 17.49
CA THR A 470 -8.91 27.50 18.85
C THR A 470 -10.37 27.17 19.17
N ASP A 471 -11.04 26.46 18.24
CA ASP A 471 -12.46 26.11 18.31
C ASP A 471 -12.72 24.58 18.16
N GLY A 472 -11.75 23.76 18.56
CA GLY A 472 -11.87 22.31 18.51
C GLY A 472 -11.81 21.73 17.10
N GLY A 473 -11.03 22.38 16.21
CA GLY A 473 -10.79 21.91 14.86
C GLY A 473 -11.86 22.30 13.83
N LEU A 474 -12.73 23.26 14.13
CA LEU A 474 -13.76 23.75 13.20
C LEU A 474 -13.18 24.75 12.19
N THR A 475 -12.32 25.66 12.65
CA THR A 475 -11.60 26.62 11.79
C THR A 475 -10.11 26.65 12.11
N TRP A 476 -9.29 27.02 11.15
CA TRP A 476 -7.84 26.95 11.25
C TRP A 476 -7.18 28.26 10.84
N GLU A 477 -6.10 28.63 11.51
CA GLU A 477 -5.26 29.78 11.17
C GLU A 477 -3.82 29.32 10.92
N PRO A 478 -3.21 29.63 9.75
CA PRO A 478 -1.80 29.37 9.50
C PRO A 478 -0.92 30.12 10.50
N ARG A 479 0.02 29.43 11.17
CA ARG A 479 0.93 29.99 12.17
C ARG A 479 2.37 29.52 11.94
N ASN A 480 3.04 30.15 10.98
CA ASN A 480 4.39 29.80 10.50
C ASN A 480 5.47 30.78 10.97
N GLY A 481 5.16 31.75 11.86
CA GLY A 481 6.13 32.73 12.33
C GLY A 481 7.40 32.09 12.89
N GLY A 482 8.58 32.36 12.30
CA GLY A 482 9.86 31.78 12.69
C GLY A 482 10.22 30.43 12.08
N LEU A 483 9.29 29.75 11.38
CA LEU A 483 9.61 28.54 10.63
C LEU A 483 10.23 28.88 9.27
N VAL A 484 11.25 28.15 8.87
CA VAL A 484 12.00 28.40 7.63
C VAL A 484 11.79 27.24 6.65
N ALA A 485 11.39 27.58 5.41
CA ALA A 485 11.25 26.57 4.36
C ALA A 485 12.62 26.06 3.87
N THR A 486 12.71 24.75 3.67
CA THR A 486 13.90 24.09 3.12
C THR A 486 13.56 23.19 1.93
N LEU A 487 14.58 22.85 1.13
CA LEU A 487 14.45 21.86 0.07
C LEU A 487 14.46 20.46 0.69
N SER A 488 13.34 19.78 0.63
CA SER A 488 13.26 18.36 0.96
C SER A 488 13.84 17.51 -0.17
N ALA A 489 14.37 16.33 0.12
CA ALA A 489 14.88 15.41 -0.89
C ALA A 489 13.78 15.07 -1.93
N GLY A 490 14.03 15.38 -3.21
CA GLY A 490 13.11 15.17 -4.31
C GLY A 490 12.12 16.31 -4.58
N SER A 491 12.13 17.41 -3.82
CA SER A 491 11.31 18.61 -4.07
C SER A 491 12.14 19.71 -4.75
N LEU A 492 11.57 20.32 -5.79
CA LEU A 492 12.16 21.49 -6.45
C LEU A 492 11.76 22.82 -5.79
N THR A 493 10.84 22.79 -4.81
CA THR A 493 10.37 23.97 -4.07
C THR A 493 10.63 23.79 -2.58
N PRO A 494 11.14 24.83 -1.89
CA PRO A 494 11.29 24.78 -0.43
C PRO A 494 9.93 24.60 0.26
N ARG A 495 9.89 23.73 1.29
CA ARG A 495 8.69 23.45 2.08
C ARG A 495 8.96 23.56 3.58
N ILE A 496 7.90 23.76 4.35
CA ILE A 496 7.90 23.70 5.81
C ILE A 496 7.22 22.40 6.20
N GLU A 497 7.96 21.28 6.16
CA GLU A 497 7.39 19.95 6.39
C GLU A 497 7.48 19.57 7.87
N ILE A 498 6.31 19.48 8.51
CA ILE A 498 6.20 19.12 9.92
C ILE A 498 5.93 17.62 10.05
N ALA A 499 6.80 16.92 10.80
CA ALA A 499 6.72 15.49 11.01
C ALA A 499 6.04 15.10 12.33
N ALA A 500 6.23 15.87 13.39
CA ALA A 500 5.65 15.60 14.69
C ALA A 500 5.33 16.91 15.45
N ILE A 501 4.29 16.89 16.28
CA ILE A 501 3.95 17.98 17.19
C ILE A 501 3.65 17.38 18.57
N LEU A 502 4.24 17.97 19.60
CA LEU A 502 4.02 17.61 21.00
C LEU A 502 3.58 18.87 21.77
N PRO A 503 2.28 19.06 22.00
CA PRO A 503 1.79 20.12 22.87
C PRO A 503 2.21 19.88 24.33
N ASP A 504 2.44 20.96 25.09
CA ASP A 504 2.68 20.87 26.53
C ASP A 504 1.36 20.46 27.21
N PRO A 505 1.33 19.41 28.02
CA PRO A 505 0.10 18.95 28.68
C PRO A 505 -0.46 19.97 29.66
N ASP A 506 0.40 20.80 30.25
CA ASP A 506 0.04 21.79 31.30
C ASP A 506 -0.24 23.18 30.73
N SER A 507 0.09 23.46 29.46
CA SER A 507 -0.04 24.78 28.84
C SER A 507 -0.56 24.68 27.41
N SER A 508 -1.71 25.27 27.14
CA SER A 508 -2.24 25.37 25.76
C SER A 508 -1.41 26.27 24.85
N ALA A 509 -0.61 27.17 25.43
CA ALA A 509 0.22 28.12 24.69
C ALA A 509 1.55 27.52 24.23
N SER A 510 1.98 26.39 24.82
CA SER A 510 3.31 25.84 24.61
C SER A 510 3.22 24.53 23.81
N ALA A 511 4.11 24.38 22.81
CA ALA A 511 4.27 23.16 22.04
C ALA A 511 5.69 23.04 21.46
N ILE A 512 6.11 21.81 21.19
CA ILE A 512 7.31 21.51 20.42
C ILE A 512 6.89 20.85 19.11
N LEU A 513 7.48 21.26 17.98
CA LEU A 513 7.31 20.58 16.72
C LEU A 513 8.67 20.14 16.14
N SER A 514 8.60 19.11 15.32
CA SER A 514 9.73 18.68 14.49
C SER A 514 9.54 19.20 13.07
N LEU A 515 10.52 19.97 12.61
CA LEU A 515 10.62 20.41 11.22
C LEU A 515 11.62 19.48 10.51
N LEU A 516 11.17 18.79 9.49
CA LEU A 516 11.91 17.73 8.83
C LEU A 516 13.25 18.23 8.28
N GLY A 517 14.36 17.62 8.70
CA GLY A 517 15.71 18.02 8.33
C GLY A 517 16.27 19.28 9.04
N GLN A 518 15.50 19.91 9.92
CA GLN A 518 15.93 21.12 10.64
C GLN A 518 15.93 21.00 12.17
N GLY A 519 15.41 19.87 12.70
CA GLY A 519 15.35 19.62 14.15
C GLY A 519 14.07 20.12 14.79
N LEU A 520 14.17 20.56 16.07
CA LEU A 520 13.03 20.92 16.89
C LEU A 520 12.85 22.44 17.00
N TYR A 521 11.60 22.86 17.03
CA TYR A 521 11.16 24.22 17.28
C TYR A 521 10.16 24.24 18.44
N ALA A 522 10.17 25.29 19.25
CA ALA A 522 9.23 25.48 20.35
C ALA A 522 8.44 26.80 20.20
N THR A 523 7.22 26.79 20.70
CA THR A 523 6.39 27.97 20.88
C THR A 523 5.96 28.08 22.31
N SER A 524 5.66 29.31 22.75
CA SER A 524 5.01 29.63 24.03
C SER A 524 3.82 30.60 23.86
N ASP A 525 3.36 30.80 22.62
CA ASP A 525 2.30 31.75 22.26
C ASP A 525 1.30 31.14 21.26
N GLU A 526 0.95 29.88 21.47
CA GLU A 526 0.00 29.11 20.65
C GLU A 526 0.42 29.01 19.15
N GLY A 527 1.74 28.97 18.89
CA GLY A 527 2.28 28.83 17.54
C GLY A 527 2.38 30.12 16.72
N ASN A 528 2.11 31.30 17.32
CA ASN A 528 2.29 32.58 16.62
C ASN A 528 3.77 32.79 16.26
N HIS A 529 4.69 32.39 17.15
CA HIS A 529 6.13 32.41 16.90
C HIS A 529 6.76 31.07 17.30
N TRP A 530 7.55 30.50 16.40
CA TRP A 530 8.35 29.31 16.61
C TRP A 530 9.83 29.67 16.69
N GLN A 531 10.53 29.15 17.68
CA GLN A 531 11.96 29.37 17.86
C GLN A 531 12.70 28.01 17.80
N PRO A 532 13.85 27.93 17.10
CA PRO A 532 14.64 26.70 17.06
C PRO A 532 15.17 26.36 18.45
N LEU A 533 15.04 25.11 18.86
CA LEU A 533 15.70 24.58 20.04
C LEU A 533 17.17 24.31 19.71
N SER A 534 18.08 25.12 20.27
CA SER A 534 19.49 25.21 19.86
C SER A 534 20.30 23.91 19.96
N ALA A 535 19.90 22.97 20.80
CA ALA A 535 20.61 21.71 21.00
C ALA A 535 20.54 20.72 19.83
N LEU A 536 19.56 20.86 18.93
CA LEU A 536 19.32 19.94 17.80
C LEU A 536 19.14 20.67 16.48
N ALA A 537 19.59 21.92 16.37
CA ALA A 537 19.49 22.68 15.13
C ALA A 537 20.36 22.07 14.05
N GLY A 538 19.74 21.70 12.95
CA GLY A 538 20.42 21.65 11.65
C GLY A 538 20.67 20.31 10.99
N THR A 539 20.46 19.12 11.60
CA THR A 539 20.82 17.87 10.88
C THR A 539 20.07 16.61 11.28
N GLN A 540 19.13 16.63 12.22
CA GLN A 540 18.48 15.39 12.66
C GLN A 540 17.02 15.32 12.20
N TRP A 541 16.70 14.22 11.53
CA TRP A 541 15.32 13.88 11.16
C TRP A 541 14.63 13.27 12.37
N ILE A 542 13.89 14.10 13.11
CA ILE A 542 13.07 13.67 14.24
C ILE A 542 11.67 13.38 13.70
N VAL A 543 11.24 12.13 13.82
CA VAL A 543 10.00 11.64 13.20
C VAL A 543 8.89 11.36 14.24
N SER A 544 9.26 11.26 15.52
CA SER A 544 8.29 11.02 16.58
C SER A 544 8.70 11.72 17.89
N LEU A 545 7.71 12.17 18.67
CA LEU A 545 7.89 12.84 19.96
C LEU A 545 6.93 12.26 20.99
N ALA A 546 7.39 12.10 22.22
CA ALA A 546 6.56 11.68 23.34
C ALA A 546 7.01 12.35 24.66
N ALA A 547 6.09 12.47 25.62
CA ALA A 547 6.36 13.01 26.95
C ALA A 547 5.95 12.02 28.04
N ASP A 548 6.75 11.89 29.06
CA ASP A 548 6.37 11.29 30.34
C ASP A 548 5.70 12.35 31.21
N GLN A 549 4.38 12.25 31.35
CA GLN A 549 3.58 13.20 32.09
C GLN A 549 3.92 13.24 33.60
N LYS A 550 4.51 12.19 34.17
CA LYS A 550 4.89 12.14 35.59
C LYS A 550 6.21 12.85 35.86
N THR A 551 7.19 12.64 34.99
CA THR A 551 8.55 13.15 35.20
C THR A 551 8.86 14.41 34.42
N GLY A 552 8.03 14.78 33.43
CA GLY A 552 8.27 15.87 32.49
C GLY A 552 9.40 15.56 31.47
N ARG A 553 9.90 14.32 31.43
CA ARG A 553 10.90 13.92 30.44
C ARG A 553 10.29 13.85 29.05
N LEU A 554 11.05 14.32 28.08
CA LEU A 554 10.69 14.24 26.67
C LEU A 554 11.57 13.22 25.95
N TYR A 555 10.98 12.58 24.95
CA TYR A 555 11.64 11.58 24.11
C TYR A 555 11.44 11.95 22.64
N ALA A 556 12.50 11.85 21.85
CA ALA A 556 12.48 12.07 20.41
C ALA A 556 13.04 10.84 19.67
N GLY A 557 12.23 10.28 18.79
CA GLY A 557 12.64 9.22 17.87
C GLY A 557 13.25 9.81 16.61
N THR A 558 14.44 9.36 16.25
CA THR A 558 15.21 9.88 15.11
C THR A 558 15.34 8.85 14.00
N SER A 559 15.55 9.31 12.77
CA SER A 559 15.74 8.41 11.60
C SER A 559 17.08 7.66 11.59
N ALA A 560 18.07 8.08 12.40
CA ALA A 560 19.40 7.50 12.32
C ALA A 560 20.13 7.35 13.67
N ASN A 561 19.72 8.09 14.71
CA ASN A 561 20.45 8.20 15.97
C ASN A 561 19.72 7.56 17.16
N GLY A 562 18.70 6.73 16.91
CA GLY A 562 17.91 6.11 17.96
C GLY A 562 17.00 7.09 18.70
N VAL A 563 16.90 6.95 20.02
CA VAL A 563 16.09 7.79 20.89
C VAL A 563 16.95 8.85 21.58
N LEU A 564 16.50 10.09 21.54
CA LEU A 564 17.04 11.19 22.33
C LEU A 564 16.12 11.47 23.52
N VAL A 565 16.69 11.86 24.64
CA VAL A 565 15.98 12.16 25.91
C VAL A 565 16.34 13.56 26.39
N SER A 566 15.32 14.31 26.81
CA SER A 566 15.46 15.59 27.50
C SER A 566 14.84 15.50 28.89
N GLY A 567 15.56 16.00 29.89
CA GLY A 567 15.09 16.13 31.27
C GLY A 567 14.72 17.56 31.68
N ASP A 568 14.83 18.52 30.75
CA ASP A 568 14.70 19.95 30.97
C ASP A 568 13.70 20.60 29.98
N ARG A 569 12.62 19.90 29.66
CA ARG A 569 11.54 20.34 28.74
C ARG A 569 12.03 20.70 27.32
N GLY A 570 13.06 20.01 26.85
CA GLY A 570 13.58 20.17 25.50
C GLY A 570 14.72 21.21 25.36
N ALA A 571 15.18 21.83 26.46
CA ALA A 571 16.30 22.75 26.39
C ALA A 571 17.62 22.06 26.03
N THR A 572 17.83 20.85 26.56
CA THR A 572 18.97 20.00 26.18
C THR A 572 18.52 18.56 25.87
N TRP A 573 19.23 17.92 24.97
CA TRP A 573 18.94 16.55 24.54
C TRP A 573 20.20 15.70 24.58
N SER A 574 20.07 14.47 25.04
CA SER A 574 21.14 13.49 25.07
C SER A 574 20.69 12.16 24.48
N PRO A 575 21.57 11.38 23.85
CA PRO A 575 21.24 10.01 23.43
C PRO A 575 20.76 9.21 24.63
N SER A 576 19.71 8.42 24.46
CA SER A 576 19.26 7.48 25.48
C SER A 576 20.32 6.41 25.71
N GLY A 577 20.36 5.85 26.94
CA GLY A 577 21.46 5.04 27.44
C GLY A 577 21.81 3.79 26.64
N THR A 578 22.79 3.09 27.12
CA THR A 578 23.61 2.06 26.41
C THR A 578 22.87 0.85 25.83
N GLY A 579 21.61 0.61 26.20
CA GLY A 579 20.85 -0.55 25.71
C GLY A 579 20.46 -0.47 24.23
N LEU A 580 20.05 0.69 23.74
CA LEU A 580 19.65 0.83 22.34
C LEU A 580 20.83 0.72 21.37
N SER A 581 21.96 1.34 21.69
CA SER A 581 23.17 1.27 20.87
C SER A 581 23.82 -0.13 20.85
N SER A 582 23.60 -0.95 21.90
CA SER A 582 24.07 -2.33 21.91
C SER A 582 23.13 -3.30 21.15
N LEU A 583 21.85 -2.93 21.01
CA LEU A 583 20.86 -3.69 20.21
C LEU A 583 21.04 -3.43 18.70
N PHE A 584 21.70 -2.33 18.31
CA PHE A 584 21.96 -1.96 16.93
C PHE A 584 23.47 -1.91 16.67
N SER A 585 23.93 -2.58 15.62
CA SER A 585 25.31 -2.42 15.11
C SER A 585 25.56 -0.99 14.56
N VAL A 586 24.49 -0.28 14.24
CA VAL A 586 24.41 1.13 13.85
C VAL A 586 23.15 1.68 14.53
N PRO A 587 23.12 2.92 15.05
CA PRO A 587 21.90 3.52 15.58
C PRO A 587 20.78 3.43 14.54
N GLY A 588 19.69 2.72 14.84
CA GLY A 588 18.59 2.47 13.92
C GLY A 588 17.53 3.57 13.97
N ALA A 589 16.72 3.64 12.89
CA ALA A 589 15.58 4.54 12.83
C ALA A 589 14.49 4.15 13.86
N ILE A 590 13.98 5.14 14.58
CA ILE A 590 12.86 5.02 15.51
C ILE A 590 11.65 5.74 14.87
N ASN A 591 10.72 4.95 14.37
CA ASN A 591 9.55 5.49 13.68
C ASN A 591 8.45 5.97 14.64
N ALA A 592 8.30 5.31 15.80
CA ALA A 592 7.28 5.62 16.78
C ALA A 592 7.85 5.56 18.19
N ILE A 593 7.40 6.46 19.06
CA ILE A 593 7.72 6.43 20.48
C ILE A 593 6.48 6.79 21.29
N THR A 594 6.24 6.09 22.38
CA THR A 594 5.13 6.39 23.30
C THR A 594 5.52 6.07 24.74
N VAL A 595 4.87 6.72 25.69
CA VAL A 595 5.12 6.54 27.12
C VAL A 595 3.83 6.11 27.81
N ALA A 596 3.88 4.98 28.50
CA ALA A 596 2.75 4.48 29.27
C ALA A 596 2.59 5.25 30.59
N ARG A 597 1.39 5.14 31.19
CA ARG A 597 1.08 5.81 32.46
C ARG A 597 1.98 5.42 33.62
N ASP A 598 2.58 4.22 33.59
CA ASP A 598 3.54 3.75 34.58
C ASP A 598 4.97 4.30 34.36
N GLY A 599 5.21 5.02 33.26
CA GLY A 599 6.51 5.55 32.86
C GLY A 599 7.29 4.62 31.93
N THR A 600 6.73 3.46 31.55
CA THR A 600 7.36 2.56 30.54
C THR A 600 7.37 3.24 29.17
N VAL A 601 8.54 3.29 28.54
CA VAL A 601 8.73 3.88 27.21
C VAL A 601 8.80 2.75 26.18
N TYR A 602 8.01 2.86 25.12
CA TYR A 602 8.03 1.94 23.97
C TYR A 602 8.54 2.67 22.74
N ALA A 603 9.46 2.03 22.01
CA ALA A 603 10.04 2.54 20.78
C ALA A 603 9.89 1.52 19.65
N GLY A 604 9.17 1.88 18.60
CA GLY A 604 9.04 1.12 17.36
C GLY A 604 10.16 1.47 16.39
N THR A 605 10.84 0.45 15.90
CA THR A 605 12.04 0.61 15.07
C THR A 605 11.77 0.19 13.63
N GLN A 606 12.57 0.67 12.69
CA GLN A 606 12.46 0.30 11.28
C GLN A 606 12.80 -1.17 10.99
N GLU A 607 13.73 -1.78 11.77
CA GLU A 607 14.27 -3.11 11.41
C GLU A 607 14.40 -4.09 12.57
N ARG A 608 14.14 -3.66 13.81
CA ARG A 608 14.44 -4.44 15.02
C ARG A 608 13.22 -4.72 15.89
N GLY A 609 12.02 -4.37 15.44
CA GLY A 609 10.79 -4.55 16.19
C GLY A 609 10.59 -3.49 17.25
N ILE A 610 10.15 -3.90 18.43
CA ILE A 610 9.80 -3.00 19.52
C ILE A 610 10.84 -3.12 20.63
N ALA A 611 11.35 -1.97 21.05
CA ALA A 611 12.18 -1.85 22.25
C ALA A 611 11.36 -1.20 23.37
N LEU A 612 11.54 -1.65 24.61
CA LEU A 612 10.94 -1.07 25.79
C LEU A 612 11.99 -0.69 26.84
N SER A 613 11.73 0.41 27.54
CA SER A 613 12.51 0.87 28.69
C SER A 613 11.58 1.12 29.88
N ARG A 614 11.97 0.64 31.08
CA ARG A 614 11.25 0.88 32.35
C ARG A 614 11.96 1.85 33.28
N ASP A 615 13.09 2.38 32.87
CA ASP A 615 13.98 3.23 33.66
C ASP A 615 14.20 4.62 33.02
N GLY A 616 13.22 5.02 32.18
CA GLY A 616 13.24 6.34 31.55
C GLY A 616 14.29 6.48 30.43
N GLY A 617 14.56 5.41 29.69
CA GLY A 617 15.47 5.42 28.55
C GLY A 617 16.93 5.09 28.88
N VAL A 618 17.23 4.66 30.13
CA VAL A 618 18.60 4.30 30.54
C VAL A 618 18.97 2.91 30.00
N SER A 619 18.05 1.95 30.09
CA SER A 619 18.24 0.61 29.50
C SER A 619 17.03 0.21 28.65
N TRP A 620 17.29 -0.63 27.65
CA TRP A 620 16.29 -1.08 26.68
C TRP A 620 16.36 -2.59 26.46
N GLN A 621 15.20 -3.21 26.23
CA GLN A 621 15.08 -4.62 25.86
C GLN A 621 14.08 -4.80 24.71
N LEU A 622 14.33 -5.80 23.85
CA LEU A 622 13.45 -6.12 22.73
C LEU A 622 12.22 -6.89 23.20
N LEU A 623 11.07 -6.57 22.62
CA LEU A 623 9.78 -7.19 22.88
C LEU A 623 9.18 -7.71 21.56
N ASN A 624 9.82 -8.73 20.96
CA ASN A 624 9.51 -9.18 19.59
C ASN A 624 8.79 -10.54 19.51
N ALA A 625 8.54 -11.22 20.63
CA ALA A 625 7.88 -12.53 20.60
C ALA A 625 6.49 -12.43 19.95
N GLY A 626 6.28 -13.12 18.82
CA GLY A 626 5.03 -13.10 18.08
C GLY A 626 4.83 -11.93 17.12
N LEU A 627 5.81 -11.00 16.95
CA LEU A 627 5.72 -9.96 15.94
C LEU A 627 5.80 -10.56 14.54
N PRO A 628 4.84 -10.23 13.64
CA PRO A 628 4.85 -10.73 12.26
C PRO A 628 5.92 -10.06 11.38
N ALA A 629 6.33 -8.83 11.72
CA ALA A 629 7.37 -8.08 11.03
C ALA A 629 8.15 -7.19 12.01
N LEU A 630 9.42 -6.91 11.69
CA LEU A 630 10.30 -6.10 12.54
C LEU A 630 10.25 -4.60 12.24
N ALA A 631 9.65 -4.19 11.12
CA ALA A 631 9.36 -2.78 10.83
C ALA A 631 8.11 -2.36 11.60
N VAL A 632 8.26 -1.47 12.59
CA VAL A 632 7.16 -0.96 13.41
C VAL A 632 6.99 0.53 13.12
N HIS A 633 5.81 0.90 12.64
CA HIS A 633 5.51 2.27 12.18
C HIS A 633 4.72 3.09 13.21
N GLY A 634 3.98 2.42 14.09
CA GLY A 634 3.17 3.08 15.11
C GLY A 634 3.03 2.23 16.38
N ILE A 635 2.88 2.88 17.51
CA ILE A 635 2.56 2.24 18.80
C ILE A 635 1.51 3.09 19.49
N ALA A 636 0.44 2.45 19.97
CA ALA A 636 -0.60 3.11 20.75
C ALA A 636 -0.91 2.32 22.03
N LEU A 637 -1.42 3.05 23.00
CA LEU A 637 -1.83 2.50 24.30
C LEU A 637 -3.35 2.58 24.42
N ALA A 638 -3.99 1.46 24.74
CA ALA A 638 -5.42 1.36 24.95
C ALA A 638 -5.69 0.73 26.32
N GLY A 639 -5.89 1.56 27.35
CA GLY A 639 -5.90 1.10 28.72
C GLY A 639 -4.55 0.47 29.09
N ASP A 640 -4.58 -0.81 29.47
CA ASP A 640 -3.37 -1.60 29.78
C ASP A 640 -2.82 -2.37 28.57
N SER A 641 -3.48 -2.26 27.42
CA SER A 641 -3.05 -2.94 26.19
C SER A 641 -2.10 -2.05 25.39
N VAL A 642 -1.04 -2.67 24.86
CA VAL A 642 -0.13 -2.06 23.88
C VAL A 642 -0.47 -2.61 22.50
N LEU A 643 -0.72 -1.73 21.55
CA LEU A 643 -0.93 -2.08 20.15
C LEU A 643 0.22 -1.55 19.30
N ALA A 644 0.63 -2.31 18.31
CA ALA A 644 1.68 -1.90 17.38
C ALA A 644 1.25 -2.10 15.94
N ILE A 645 1.55 -1.10 15.11
CA ILE A 645 1.42 -1.13 13.66
C ILE A 645 2.74 -1.61 13.09
N THR A 646 2.73 -2.76 12.46
CA THR A 646 3.81 -3.22 11.58
C THR A 646 3.42 -2.91 10.13
N SER A 647 4.21 -3.27 9.13
CA SER A 647 4.01 -2.85 7.72
C SER A 647 2.53 -2.88 7.26
N HIS A 648 1.81 -4.00 7.49
CA HIS A 648 0.38 -4.14 7.12
C HIS A 648 -0.46 -4.83 8.19
N HIS A 649 0.11 -5.00 9.42
CA HIS A 649 -0.57 -5.69 10.48
C HIS A 649 -0.67 -4.83 11.72
N LEU A 650 -1.83 -4.89 12.34
CA LEU A 650 -2.02 -4.46 13.71
C LEU A 650 -1.86 -5.68 14.63
N VAL A 651 -1.02 -5.54 15.65
CA VAL A 651 -0.81 -6.56 16.66
C VAL A 651 -1.02 -5.98 18.05
N ARG A 652 -1.48 -6.83 18.97
CA ARG A 652 -1.70 -6.47 20.35
C ARG A 652 -0.81 -7.33 21.26
N LEU A 653 -0.20 -6.72 22.28
CA LEU A 653 0.53 -7.41 23.32
C LEU A 653 -0.45 -8.08 24.26
N GLN A 654 -0.34 -9.38 24.40
CA GLN A 654 -1.15 -10.20 25.31
C GLN A 654 -0.27 -10.89 26.34
N ALA A 655 -0.67 -10.89 27.61
CA ALA A 655 -0.08 -11.74 28.62
C ALA A 655 -0.47 -13.20 28.35
N GLN A 656 0.50 -14.10 28.37
CA GLN A 656 0.29 -15.56 28.27
C GLN A 656 -0.10 -16.13 29.62
#